data_d0094f1cea4365edd7e9da40ccef9722
#
_entry.id   d0094f1cea4365edd7e9da40ccef9722
#
_cell.length_a   1.000
_cell.length_b   1.000
_cell.length_c   1.000
_cell.angle_alpha   90.00
_cell.angle_beta   90.00
_cell.angle_gamma   90.00
#
_symmetry.space_group_name_H-M   'P 1'
#
loop_
_entity.id
_entity.type
_entity.pdbx_description
1 polymer ?
#
loop_
_entity_poly.entity_id
_entity_poly.type
_entity_poly.pdbx_seq_one_letter_code
_entity_poly.pdbx_strand_id
1 'polypeptide(L)'
;MLSQYGIVLAGQVLAQLGMHLPGFLWPLAGIIVGLLVGVPALVLALLPKHEPVRATGRAFLLGALVLGAGSALRLIPATANELYLLSYAVLAGAAAFFLLRATARPAPAAEPAAEPAALAEDGPDAATPAAGDPGAIGWAVLAGVLVLVPYLWAGALGGFTESIAAALAALGAGALAMAILGPGLWRHFTDRGRPTLVLAGGLVAGVVLALIAGGTGAAGTQVLTLLVLPPLGFAVAALAPGAPRGWTTLTLVALAAFGPLGFVDPDELNLGLIGRDVPYYALLAALIAWLVALALGVAYGIGLLRTVHDPVVAPEPEQLAPPAQWPGARPVGTAWPGGAQAQWPGAPAPVVRERRHVVPRTGGRTLAAGLAAAVAVGAGVFYLAGGQPGFFGDQLFVVLKEQAPLAGLPTTTGLGAGRDQRVDAVYRRLVEHADRTQAALRTELDRWNLDYQPYYLVNAILVNGGPEARMWLESRSDVDRVLTDQRLRPLPAEIPIERGPIQQAPATPQWNLKMVGAPDLWQRGVTGKGIVVGSSDSGVDGSHPALAANFRGGDDSWLDPWSDSRTPIDHNGHGTHTTATAVGREQVGVAPDAQWIGCVNLERNMSSPSLYLDCMQFMLAPYAHGGNPFTDGRPARAPHVLNNSWGCPPLEGCDSTVLQPATSALAAAGIAFVAAAGNTGPDCGSLDTPPATDPAAITIAAVDQTRRITSFSSRGPAGPKPDLAGPGEAVLSAMPGGTYAELSGTSMATPHVAGVIALLWSAQPELVGDLARTQQLLRDTAQPALLATAAPACATEAAQAGAGIVNAAEAVVASAR
;
A
#
# COMPACT_ATOMS: atom_id res chain seq x y z
N MET A 1 3.96 -10.69 18.22
CA MET A 1 4.70 -10.00 17.15
C MET A 1 5.73 -10.92 16.49
N LEU A 2 6.80 -11.36 17.15
CA LEU A 2 7.78 -12.27 16.53
C LEU A 2 7.17 -13.55 15.95
N SER A 3 6.18 -14.16 16.63
CA SER A 3 5.46 -15.33 16.12
C SER A 3 4.62 -15.00 14.88
N GLN A 4 3.99 -13.84 14.86
CA GLN A 4 3.22 -13.37 13.70
C GLN A 4 4.15 -13.07 12.52
N TYR A 5 5.28 -12.44 12.78
CA TYR A 5 6.33 -12.25 11.76
C TYR A 5 6.85 -13.57 11.20
N GLY A 6 7.13 -14.54 12.08
CA GLY A 6 7.54 -15.88 11.64
C GLY A 6 6.52 -16.56 10.73
N ILE A 7 5.23 -16.37 10.96
CA ILE A 7 4.16 -16.92 10.11
C ILE A 7 4.12 -16.18 8.76
N VAL A 8 4.26 -14.84 8.73
CA VAL A 8 4.37 -14.09 7.46
C VAL A 8 5.52 -14.62 6.63
N LEU A 9 6.71 -14.64 7.23
CA LEU A 9 7.91 -15.09 6.52
C LEU A 9 7.75 -16.53 6.01
N ALA A 10 7.23 -17.42 6.85
CA ALA A 10 6.94 -18.80 6.44
C ALA A 10 5.89 -18.85 5.31
N GLY A 11 4.83 -18.03 5.39
CA GLY A 11 3.80 -17.92 4.35
C GLY A 11 4.38 -17.44 3.03
N GLN A 12 5.24 -16.43 3.05
CA GLN A 12 5.87 -15.90 1.85
C GLN A 12 6.87 -16.87 1.23
N VAL A 13 7.69 -17.55 2.06
CA VAL A 13 8.60 -18.61 1.59
C VAL A 13 7.82 -19.78 0.98
N LEU A 14 6.72 -20.20 1.62
CA LEU A 14 5.88 -21.27 1.10
C LEU A 14 5.15 -20.87 -0.18
N ALA A 15 4.71 -19.61 -0.28
CA ALA A 15 4.10 -19.09 -1.51
C ALA A 15 5.08 -19.11 -2.69
N GLN A 16 6.37 -18.83 -2.46
CA GLN A 16 7.42 -18.99 -3.49
C GLN A 16 7.60 -20.44 -3.93
N LEU A 17 7.25 -21.40 -3.07
CA LEU A 17 7.27 -22.85 -3.37
C LEU A 17 5.91 -23.36 -3.90
N GLY A 18 4.96 -22.44 -4.20
CA GLY A 18 3.62 -22.80 -4.67
C GLY A 18 2.73 -23.40 -3.58
N MET A 19 3.07 -23.22 -2.31
CA MET A 19 2.27 -23.69 -1.17
C MET A 19 1.70 -22.50 -0.41
N HIS A 20 0.41 -22.57 -0.06
CA HIS A 20 -0.25 -21.53 0.71
C HIS A 20 -0.47 -21.96 2.16
N LEU A 21 -0.15 -21.08 3.10
CA LEU A 21 -0.56 -21.27 4.49
C LEU A 21 -2.06 -21.02 4.62
N PRO A 22 -2.80 -21.90 5.33
CA PRO A 22 -4.21 -21.65 5.59
C PRO A 22 -4.43 -20.32 6.30
N GLY A 23 -5.34 -19.47 5.80
CA GLY A 23 -5.59 -18.12 6.32
C GLY A 23 -5.99 -18.07 7.80
N PHE A 24 -6.54 -19.18 8.36
CA PHE A 24 -6.89 -19.27 9.77
C PHE A 24 -5.68 -19.32 10.73
N LEU A 25 -4.46 -19.57 10.22
CA LEU A 25 -3.24 -19.60 11.07
C LEU A 25 -2.94 -18.24 11.67
N TRP A 26 -3.26 -17.17 10.98
CA TRP A 26 -3.07 -15.81 11.46
C TRP A 26 -3.90 -15.48 12.70
N PRO A 27 -5.24 -15.59 12.66
CA PRO A 27 -6.07 -15.40 13.84
C PRO A 27 -5.72 -16.39 14.95
N LEU A 28 -5.41 -17.64 14.63
CA LEU A 28 -5.01 -18.65 15.61
C LEU A 28 -3.74 -18.25 16.37
N ALA A 29 -2.70 -17.78 15.67
CA ALA A 29 -1.47 -17.32 16.32
C ALA A 29 -1.72 -16.12 17.24
N GLY A 30 -2.52 -15.15 16.81
CA GLY A 30 -2.88 -14.00 17.63
C GLY A 30 -3.68 -14.40 18.89
N ILE A 31 -4.60 -15.34 18.77
CA ILE A 31 -5.37 -15.90 19.90
C ILE A 31 -4.44 -16.64 20.87
N ILE A 32 -3.55 -17.49 20.36
CA ILE A 32 -2.56 -18.21 21.20
C ILE A 32 -1.68 -17.22 21.99
N VAL A 33 -1.14 -16.20 21.32
CA VAL A 33 -0.32 -15.16 21.99
C VAL A 33 -1.17 -14.38 22.99
N GLY A 34 -2.43 -14.06 22.63
CA GLY A 34 -3.39 -13.43 23.54
C GLY A 34 -3.63 -14.25 24.81
N LEU A 35 -3.75 -15.57 24.71
CA LEU A 35 -3.89 -16.48 25.85
C LEU A 35 -2.59 -16.57 26.66
N LEU A 36 -1.42 -16.68 26.01
CA LEU A 36 -0.12 -16.74 26.68
C LEU A 36 0.17 -15.50 27.53
N VAL A 37 -0.31 -14.34 27.11
CA VAL A 37 -0.21 -13.10 27.87
C VAL A 37 -1.39 -12.94 28.84
N GLY A 38 -2.60 -13.24 28.38
CA GLY A 38 -3.83 -13.02 29.12
C GLY A 38 -3.97 -13.88 30.36
N VAL A 39 -3.55 -15.16 30.33
CA VAL A 39 -3.63 -16.06 31.48
C VAL A 39 -2.74 -15.59 32.63
N PRO A 40 -1.44 -15.30 32.44
CA PRO A 40 -0.63 -14.70 33.49
C PRO A 40 -1.14 -13.32 33.93
N ALA A 41 -1.64 -12.50 33.00
CA ALA A 41 -2.22 -11.20 33.31
C ALA A 41 -3.47 -11.30 34.19
N LEU A 42 -4.32 -12.31 33.95
CA LEU A 42 -5.48 -12.61 34.79
C LEU A 42 -5.06 -12.99 36.22
N VAL A 43 -4.02 -13.83 36.35
CA VAL A 43 -3.46 -14.20 37.66
C VAL A 43 -2.96 -12.95 38.38
N LEU A 44 -2.22 -12.06 37.70
CA LEU A 44 -1.75 -10.80 38.26
C LEU A 44 -2.90 -9.84 38.59
N ALA A 45 -4.00 -9.86 37.87
CA ALA A 45 -5.17 -9.02 38.12
C ALA A 45 -5.98 -9.47 39.36
N LEU A 46 -5.96 -10.77 39.70
CA LEU A 46 -6.82 -11.33 40.72
C LEU A 46 -6.11 -11.67 42.05
N LEU A 47 -4.89 -12.23 41.98
CA LEU A 47 -4.24 -12.82 43.14
C LEU A 47 -3.39 -11.87 43.99
N PRO A 48 -2.60 -10.93 43.48
CA PRO A 48 -1.72 -10.11 44.30
C PRO A 48 -2.46 -9.18 45.27
N LYS A 49 -1.90 -9.01 46.48
CA LYS A 49 -2.44 -8.06 47.46
C LYS A 49 -2.12 -6.59 47.11
N HIS A 50 -1.12 -6.36 46.25
CA HIS A 50 -0.67 -5.03 45.84
C HIS A 50 -1.45 -4.48 44.66
N GLU A 51 -2.16 -3.37 44.88
CA GLU A 51 -3.00 -2.71 43.87
C GLU A 51 -2.28 -2.32 42.59
N PRO A 52 -1.01 -1.83 42.60
CA PRO A 52 -0.28 -1.56 41.34
C PRO A 52 -0.07 -2.80 40.46
N VAL A 53 0.18 -3.96 41.07
CA VAL A 53 0.35 -5.23 40.35
C VAL A 53 -0.98 -5.67 39.74
N ARG A 54 -2.07 -5.53 40.48
CA ARG A 54 -3.42 -5.82 39.97
C ARG A 54 -3.80 -4.87 38.83
N ALA A 55 -3.48 -3.59 38.96
CA ALA A 55 -3.75 -2.60 37.90
C ALA A 55 -2.97 -2.93 36.61
N THR A 56 -1.70 -3.29 36.73
CA THR A 56 -0.86 -3.75 35.62
C THR A 56 -1.43 -5.03 35.01
N GLY A 57 -1.81 -6.02 35.84
CA GLY A 57 -2.45 -7.26 35.37
C GLY A 57 -3.73 -7.00 34.57
N ARG A 58 -4.60 -6.07 35.05
CA ARG A 58 -5.81 -5.66 34.32
C ARG A 58 -5.48 -5.01 32.96
N ALA A 59 -4.48 -4.13 32.92
CA ALA A 59 -4.07 -3.48 31.68
C ALA A 59 -3.53 -4.50 30.65
N PHE A 60 -2.71 -5.45 31.09
CA PHE A 60 -2.21 -6.52 30.21
C PHE A 60 -3.32 -7.49 29.76
N LEU A 61 -4.24 -7.82 30.66
CA LEU A 61 -5.40 -8.66 30.32
C LEU A 61 -6.27 -8.01 29.24
N LEU A 62 -6.59 -6.72 29.41
CA LEU A 62 -7.36 -5.97 28.42
C LEU A 62 -6.62 -5.86 27.09
N GLY A 63 -5.31 -5.59 27.10
CA GLY A 63 -4.48 -5.60 25.90
C GLY A 63 -4.45 -6.97 25.22
N ALA A 64 -4.35 -8.06 25.96
CA ALA A 64 -4.40 -9.43 25.45
C ALA A 64 -5.77 -9.77 24.80
N LEU A 65 -6.86 -9.29 25.40
CA LEU A 65 -8.21 -9.43 24.82
C LEU A 65 -8.33 -8.64 23.50
N VAL A 66 -7.76 -7.43 23.42
CA VAL A 66 -7.72 -6.64 22.19
C VAL A 66 -6.91 -7.37 21.10
N LEU A 67 -5.76 -7.95 21.46
CA LEU A 67 -4.97 -8.76 20.53
C LEU A 67 -5.77 -9.96 20.01
N GLY A 68 -6.40 -10.73 20.88
CA GLY A 68 -7.17 -11.91 20.49
C GLY A 68 -8.38 -11.56 19.60
N ALA A 69 -9.17 -10.57 20.01
CA ALA A 69 -10.36 -10.13 19.26
C ALA A 69 -9.99 -9.51 17.90
N GLY A 70 -8.96 -8.63 17.88
CA GLY A 70 -8.47 -8.05 16.63
C GLY A 70 -7.90 -9.09 15.68
N SER A 71 -7.21 -10.11 16.21
CA SER A 71 -6.71 -11.22 15.38
C SER A 71 -7.83 -12.04 14.76
N ALA A 72 -9.00 -12.18 15.41
CA ALA A 72 -10.15 -12.86 14.83
C ALA A 72 -10.73 -12.13 13.61
N LEU A 73 -10.63 -10.78 13.57
CA LEU A 73 -11.03 -10.00 12.41
C LEU A 73 -10.19 -10.29 11.15
N ARG A 74 -8.98 -10.85 11.29
CA ARG A 74 -8.11 -11.25 10.19
C ARG A 74 -8.62 -12.44 9.37
N LEU A 75 -9.79 -12.94 9.66
CA LEU A 75 -10.55 -13.80 8.75
C LEU A 75 -11.11 -13.01 7.56
N ILE A 76 -11.18 -11.68 7.65
CA ILE A 76 -11.46 -10.79 6.53
C ILE A 76 -10.19 -10.77 5.66
N PRO A 77 -10.30 -11.07 4.35
CA PRO A 77 -9.15 -11.06 3.45
C PRO A 77 -8.43 -9.70 3.43
N ALA A 78 -7.12 -9.69 3.24
CA ALA A 78 -6.33 -8.46 3.13
C ALA A 78 -6.77 -7.60 1.92
N THR A 79 -7.24 -8.21 0.84
CA THR A 79 -7.86 -7.55 -0.32
C THR A 79 -9.14 -6.75 0.02
N ALA A 80 -9.71 -6.96 1.21
CA ALA A 80 -10.84 -6.18 1.73
C ALA A 80 -10.41 -5.31 2.92
N ASN A 81 -9.28 -4.61 2.78
CA ASN A 81 -8.63 -3.85 3.86
C ASN A 81 -9.55 -2.77 4.46
N GLU A 82 -10.32 -2.05 3.64
CA GLU A 82 -11.27 -1.05 4.15
C GLU A 82 -12.33 -1.68 5.06
N LEU A 83 -12.88 -2.84 4.66
CA LEU A 83 -13.86 -3.55 5.47
C LEU A 83 -13.24 -3.99 6.81
N TYR A 84 -12.00 -4.47 6.79
CA TYR A 84 -11.26 -4.80 7.99
C TYR A 84 -11.08 -3.58 8.90
N LEU A 85 -10.55 -2.49 8.36
CA LEU A 85 -10.26 -1.25 9.11
C LEU A 85 -11.54 -0.64 9.72
N LEU A 86 -12.64 -0.59 8.97
CA LEU A 86 -13.93 -0.12 9.46
C LEU A 86 -14.49 -1.02 10.55
N SER A 87 -14.41 -2.34 10.37
CA SER A 87 -14.86 -3.31 11.38
C SER A 87 -14.05 -3.18 12.66
N TYR A 88 -12.74 -3.01 12.54
CA TYR A 88 -11.85 -2.75 13.67
C TYR A 88 -12.21 -1.43 14.37
N ALA A 89 -12.39 -0.34 13.62
CA ALA A 89 -12.74 0.97 14.16
C ALA A 89 -14.03 0.92 15.01
N VAL A 90 -15.07 0.26 14.49
CA VAL A 90 -16.35 0.09 15.19
C VAL A 90 -16.18 -0.71 16.48
N LEU A 91 -15.52 -1.86 16.40
CA LEU A 91 -15.33 -2.74 17.55
C LEU A 91 -14.41 -2.12 18.60
N ALA A 92 -13.31 -1.49 18.18
CA ALA A 92 -12.38 -0.79 19.07
C ALA A 92 -13.04 0.42 19.75
N GLY A 93 -13.81 1.20 18.99
CA GLY A 93 -14.57 2.34 19.52
C GLY A 93 -15.62 1.90 20.53
N ALA A 94 -16.40 0.86 20.23
CA ALA A 94 -17.39 0.29 21.14
C ALA A 94 -16.73 -0.22 22.43
N ALA A 95 -15.64 -1.02 22.30
CA ALA A 95 -14.90 -1.55 23.45
C ALA A 95 -14.35 -0.43 24.34
N ALA A 96 -13.74 0.61 23.73
CA ALA A 96 -13.24 1.78 24.46
C ALA A 96 -14.38 2.51 25.19
N PHE A 97 -15.53 2.71 24.54
CA PHE A 97 -16.69 3.34 25.15
C PHE A 97 -17.21 2.59 26.38
N PHE A 98 -17.35 1.27 26.28
CA PHE A 98 -17.80 0.45 27.42
C PHE A 98 -16.76 0.41 28.54
N LEU A 99 -15.45 0.34 28.23
CA LEU A 99 -14.39 0.40 29.23
C LEU A 99 -14.38 1.73 29.95
N LEU A 100 -14.50 2.86 29.25
CA LEU A 100 -14.56 4.18 29.84
C LEU A 100 -15.81 4.37 30.69
N ARG A 101 -16.97 3.85 30.28
CA ARG A 101 -18.18 3.86 31.12
C ARG A 101 -18.05 3.01 32.36
N ALA A 102 -17.48 1.79 32.26
CA ALA A 102 -17.28 0.92 33.41
C ALA A 102 -16.31 1.51 34.47
N THR A 103 -15.39 2.35 34.03
CA THR A 103 -14.43 3.03 34.91
C THR A 103 -14.91 4.39 35.42
N ALA A 104 -15.98 4.98 34.85
CA ALA A 104 -16.62 6.19 35.35
C ALA A 104 -17.30 5.86 36.69
N ARG A 105 -16.83 6.40 37.81
CA ARG A 105 -17.53 6.31 39.09
C ARG A 105 -18.87 7.02 38.96
N PRO A 106 -20.00 6.43 39.45
CA PRO A 106 -21.21 7.19 39.65
C PRO A 106 -20.85 8.36 40.60
N ALA A 107 -21.30 9.57 40.25
CA ALA A 107 -21.24 10.71 41.17
C ALA A 107 -21.85 10.23 42.49
N PRO A 108 -21.25 10.55 43.67
CA PRO A 108 -21.88 10.19 44.92
C PRO A 108 -23.30 10.80 44.92
N ALA A 109 -24.27 9.94 45.20
CA ALA A 109 -25.65 10.33 45.30
C ALA A 109 -25.69 11.55 46.26
N ALA A 110 -26.27 12.66 45.83
CA ALA A 110 -26.47 13.80 46.69
C ALA A 110 -27.22 13.28 47.91
N GLU A 111 -26.61 13.34 49.14
CA GLU A 111 -27.31 13.09 50.38
C GLU A 111 -28.52 14.00 50.42
N PRO A 112 -29.70 13.50 50.83
CA PRO A 112 -30.85 14.31 50.98
C PRO A 112 -30.54 15.47 51.92
N ALA A 113 -30.80 16.68 51.51
CA ALA A 113 -30.53 17.92 52.23
C ALA A 113 -31.04 17.82 53.67
N ALA A 114 -30.13 17.77 54.63
CA ALA A 114 -30.40 18.02 56.02
C ALA A 114 -30.69 19.52 56.18
N GLU A 115 -31.65 19.83 57.06
CA GLU A 115 -32.22 21.16 57.37
C GLU A 115 -31.17 22.28 57.54
N PRO A 116 -31.52 23.55 57.26
CA PRO A 116 -30.58 24.65 57.31
C PRO A 116 -30.23 25.03 58.73
N ALA A 117 -29.05 24.64 59.19
CA ALA A 117 -28.43 25.24 60.38
C ALA A 117 -27.52 26.40 59.94
N ALA A 118 -27.80 27.51 60.53
CA ALA A 118 -27.18 28.83 60.55
C ALA A 118 -25.76 29.00 60.01
N LEU A 119 -25.62 30.01 59.15
CA LEU A 119 -24.50 30.92 58.91
C LEU A 119 -23.15 30.47 59.45
N ALA A 120 -22.36 29.85 58.64
CA ALA A 120 -20.90 29.75 58.77
C ALA A 120 -20.27 30.25 57.44
N GLU A 121 -19.40 31.21 57.66
CA GLU A 121 -18.68 31.99 56.66
C GLU A 121 -18.01 31.19 55.56
N ASP A 122 -18.06 31.74 54.34
CA ASP A 122 -17.44 31.28 53.11
C ASP A 122 -15.99 30.85 53.29
N GLY A 123 -15.74 29.55 53.21
CA GLY A 123 -14.45 28.98 52.92
C GLY A 123 -14.38 28.60 51.43
N PRO A 124 -13.55 29.20 50.61
CA PRO A 124 -13.40 28.80 49.21
C PRO A 124 -12.46 27.59 49.09
N ASP A 125 -12.98 26.41 49.12
CA ASP A 125 -12.16 25.23 48.67
C ASP A 125 -13.02 24.00 48.35
N ALA A 126 -13.94 24.16 47.40
CA ALA A 126 -14.30 23.06 46.53
C ALA A 126 -13.24 23.04 45.40
N ALA A 127 -12.23 22.16 45.53
CA ALA A 127 -11.19 21.98 44.52
C ALA A 127 -11.88 21.62 43.18
N THR A 128 -12.06 22.61 42.32
CA THR A 128 -12.35 22.40 40.90
C THR A 128 -11.28 21.41 40.35
N PRO A 129 -11.66 20.34 39.66
CA PRO A 129 -10.69 19.43 39.05
C PRO A 129 -9.77 20.26 38.18
N ALA A 130 -8.46 20.16 38.42
CA ALA A 130 -7.44 20.92 37.71
C ALA A 130 -7.67 20.75 36.19
N ALA A 131 -7.95 21.84 35.50
CA ALA A 131 -8.03 21.86 34.06
C ALA A 131 -6.71 21.30 33.51
N GLY A 132 -6.80 20.26 32.72
CA GLY A 132 -5.63 19.60 32.12
C GLY A 132 -4.74 20.59 31.40
N ASP A 133 -3.43 20.35 31.39
CA ASP A 133 -2.48 21.21 30.69
C ASP A 133 -2.67 21.09 29.17
N PRO A 134 -3.24 22.10 28.47
CA PRO A 134 -3.39 22.05 27.01
C PRO A 134 -2.04 21.95 26.29
N GLY A 135 -0.93 22.30 26.92
CA GLY A 135 0.42 22.08 26.39
C GLY A 135 0.77 20.60 26.22
N ALA A 136 0.23 19.71 27.06
CA ALA A 136 0.49 18.27 26.95
C ALA A 136 -0.11 17.66 25.68
N ILE A 137 -1.25 18.14 25.21
CA ILE A 137 -1.85 17.73 23.93
C ILE A 137 -0.97 18.22 22.78
N GLY A 138 -0.45 19.46 22.83
CA GLY A 138 0.49 19.98 21.83
C GLY A 138 1.74 19.09 21.68
N TRP A 139 2.31 18.64 22.79
CA TRP A 139 3.43 17.71 22.77
C TRP A 139 3.05 16.32 22.23
N ALA A 140 1.84 15.83 22.47
CA ALA A 140 1.34 14.59 21.91
C ALA A 140 1.15 14.70 20.39
N VAL A 141 0.61 15.82 19.90
CA VAL A 141 0.47 16.09 18.45
C VAL A 141 1.85 16.18 17.80
N LEU A 142 2.77 16.94 18.38
CA LEU A 142 4.13 17.06 17.85
C LEU A 142 4.80 15.69 17.70
N ALA A 143 4.75 14.87 18.75
CA ALA A 143 5.35 13.53 18.71
C ALA A 143 4.66 12.63 17.67
N GLY A 144 3.33 12.64 17.61
CA GLY A 144 2.57 11.84 16.66
C GLY A 144 2.84 12.23 15.21
N VAL A 145 2.91 13.53 14.90
CA VAL A 145 3.23 14.02 13.55
C VAL A 145 4.67 13.69 13.17
N LEU A 146 5.64 13.81 14.08
CA LEU A 146 7.02 13.43 13.79
C LEU A 146 7.17 11.94 13.45
N VAL A 147 6.39 11.07 14.10
CA VAL A 147 6.33 9.64 13.77
C VAL A 147 5.66 9.40 12.41
N LEU A 148 4.75 10.26 12.00
CA LEU A 148 4.05 10.18 10.72
C LEU A 148 4.93 10.61 9.52
N VAL A 149 5.88 11.52 9.71
CA VAL A 149 6.71 12.11 8.63
C VAL A 149 7.35 11.05 7.70
N PRO A 150 7.95 9.95 8.17
CA PRO A 150 8.52 8.94 7.29
C PRO A 150 7.50 8.30 6.34
N TYR A 151 6.26 8.13 6.79
CA TYR A 151 5.18 7.60 5.96
C TYR A 151 4.69 8.62 4.93
N LEU A 152 4.67 9.91 5.28
CA LEU A 152 4.41 11.00 4.32
C LEU A 152 5.47 11.03 3.21
N TRP A 153 6.73 10.76 3.56
CA TRP A 153 7.80 10.64 2.58
C TRP A 153 7.61 9.41 1.67
N ALA A 154 7.22 8.26 2.22
CA ALA A 154 6.95 7.06 1.44
C ALA A 154 5.69 7.18 0.55
N GLY A 155 4.83 8.15 0.82
CA GLY A 155 3.57 8.39 0.09
C GLY A 155 2.40 7.52 0.57
N ALA A 156 1.18 7.93 0.19
CA ALA A 156 -0.03 7.19 0.52
C ALA A 156 -0.17 5.95 -0.38
N LEU A 157 -0.60 4.84 0.20
CA LEU A 157 -0.87 3.58 -0.50
C LEU A 157 -2.35 3.28 -0.67
N GLY A 158 -3.17 3.71 0.27
CA GLY A 158 -4.60 3.43 0.25
C GLY A 158 -5.43 4.47 -0.51
N GLY A 159 -6.62 4.09 -0.95
CA GLY A 159 -7.61 4.98 -1.52
C GLY A 159 -8.14 6.01 -0.51
N PHE A 160 -8.91 6.99 -0.97
CA PHE A 160 -9.54 7.98 -0.09
C PHE A 160 -10.40 7.30 0.99
N THR A 161 -11.23 6.33 0.61
CA THR A 161 -12.04 5.52 1.52
C THR A 161 -11.19 4.73 2.50
N GLU A 162 -10.10 4.14 2.03
CA GLU A 162 -9.14 3.41 2.86
C GLU A 162 -8.43 4.33 3.85
N SER A 163 -8.01 5.51 3.42
CA SER A 163 -7.40 6.52 4.29
C SER A 163 -8.36 6.98 5.40
N ILE A 164 -9.66 7.15 5.11
CA ILE A 164 -10.68 7.43 6.13
C ILE A 164 -10.85 6.23 7.07
N ALA A 165 -10.95 5.02 6.53
CA ALA A 165 -11.05 3.80 7.33
C ALA A 165 -9.86 3.62 8.26
N ALA A 166 -8.64 3.87 7.75
CA ALA A 166 -7.39 3.85 8.51
C ALA A 166 -7.36 4.92 9.61
N ALA A 167 -7.83 6.14 9.33
CA ALA A 167 -7.95 7.19 10.35
C ALA A 167 -8.92 6.79 11.46
N LEU A 168 -10.07 6.21 11.11
CA LEU A 168 -11.05 5.72 12.08
C LEU A 168 -10.49 4.54 12.89
N ALA A 169 -9.77 3.61 12.27
CA ALA A 169 -9.10 2.50 12.94
C ALA A 169 -8.00 3.01 13.89
N ALA A 170 -7.20 3.97 13.46
CA ALA A 170 -6.19 4.61 14.28
C ALA A 170 -6.79 5.34 15.50
N LEU A 171 -7.91 6.04 15.31
CA LEU A 171 -8.68 6.63 16.41
C LEU A 171 -9.22 5.54 17.36
N GLY A 172 -9.68 4.41 16.83
CA GLY A 172 -10.09 3.25 17.61
C GLY A 172 -8.96 2.69 18.47
N ALA A 173 -7.76 2.51 17.90
CA ALA A 173 -6.56 2.09 18.63
C ALA A 173 -6.16 3.10 19.72
N GLY A 174 -6.20 4.40 19.41
CA GLY A 174 -5.95 5.48 20.36
C GLY A 174 -6.98 5.50 21.51
N ALA A 175 -8.26 5.28 21.20
CA ALA A 175 -9.34 5.21 22.19
C ALA A 175 -9.19 3.99 23.12
N LEU A 176 -8.81 2.82 22.57
CA LEU A 176 -8.47 1.64 23.38
C LEU A 176 -7.29 1.90 24.30
N ALA A 177 -6.21 2.50 23.76
CA ALA A 177 -5.04 2.86 24.55
C ALA A 177 -5.42 3.82 25.69
N MET A 178 -6.24 4.83 25.40
CA MET A 178 -6.76 5.79 26.39
C MET A 178 -7.61 5.08 27.46
N ALA A 179 -8.46 4.15 27.08
CA ALA A 179 -9.34 3.43 28.00
C ALA A 179 -8.55 2.47 28.91
N ILE A 180 -7.56 1.74 28.36
CA ILE A 180 -6.75 0.77 29.09
C ILE A 180 -5.70 1.47 29.97
N LEU A 181 -5.03 2.49 29.42
CA LEU A 181 -3.98 3.28 30.09
C LEU A 181 -4.57 4.53 30.76
N GLY A 182 -5.78 4.44 31.30
CA GLY A 182 -6.50 5.56 31.90
C GLY A 182 -5.88 6.10 33.20
N PRO A 183 -6.41 7.22 33.72
CA PRO A 183 -5.86 7.89 34.92
C PRO A 183 -5.79 6.99 36.16
N GLY A 184 -6.65 5.98 36.23
CA GLY A 184 -6.63 4.98 37.31
C GLY A 184 -5.36 4.15 37.38
N LEU A 185 -4.72 3.87 36.22
CA LEU A 185 -3.43 3.18 36.16
C LEU A 185 -2.29 4.11 36.61
N TRP A 186 -2.25 5.34 36.10
CA TRP A 186 -1.12 6.25 36.26
C TRP A 186 -0.86 6.67 37.70
N ARG A 187 -1.91 6.85 38.51
CA ARG A 187 -1.74 7.22 39.94
C ARG A 187 -0.89 6.22 40.71
N HIS A 188 -0.91 4.93 40.36
CA HIS A 188 -0.10 3.91 41.04
C HIS A 188 1.42 4.05 40.77
N PHE A 189 1.77 4.73 39.66
CA PHE A 189 3.15 5.03 39.29
C PHE A 189 3.55 6.44 39.74
N THR A 190 2.64 7.43 39.69
CA THR A 190 2.90 8.80 40.14
C THR A 190 3.12 8.88 41.65
N ASP A 191 2.40 8.12 42.47
CA ASP A 191 2.55 8.05 43.90
C ASP A 191 3.95 7.56 44.35
N ARG A 192 4.67 6.85 43.48
CA ARG A 192 6.02 6.33 43.69
C ARG A 192 7.14 7.19 43.11
N GLY A 193 6.76 8.32 42.53
CA GLY A 193 7.69 9.29 41.96
C GLY A 193 7.91 9.13 40.46
N ARG A 194 8.46 10.18 39.85
CA ARG A 194 8.65 10.30 38.40
C ARG A 194 9.52 9.20 37.78
N PRO A 195 10.61 8.72 38.39
CA PRO A 195 11.36 7.61 37.79
C PRO A 195 10.55 6.35 37.64
N THR A 196 9.71 6.01 38.64
CA THR A 196 8.81 4.84 38.52
C THR A 196 7.76 5.03 37.44
N LEU A 197 7.21 6.25 37.32
CA LEU A 197 6.26 6.57 36.23
C LEU A 197 6.90 6.39 34.85
N VAL A 198 8.09 6.95 34.63
CA VAL A 198 8.75 6.88 33.32
C VAL A 198 9.21 5.46 32.98
N LEU A 199 9.92 4.81 33.92
CA LEU A 199 10.54 3.51 33.65
C LEU A 199 9.51 2.37 33.72
N ALA A 200 8.87 2.17 34.88
CA ALA A 200 7.92 1.08 35.05
C ALA A 200 6.59 1.35 34.33
N GLY A 201 6.05 2.57 34.44
CA GLY A 201 4.83 2.96 33.72
C GLY A 201 5.03 2.96 32.20
N GLY A 202 6.19 3.44 31.72
CA GLY A 202 6.55 3.41 30.30
C GLY A 202 6.65 2.00 29.73
N LEU A 203 7.25 1.06 30.46
CA LEU A 203 7.29 -0.35 30.08
C LEU A 203 5.88 -0.97 30.03
N VAL A 204 5.06 -0.72 31.05
CA VAL A 204 3.66 -1.21 31.08
C VAL A 204 2.88 -0.67 29.88
N ALA A 205 2.99 0.63 29.60
CA ALA A 205 2.35 1.23 28.45
C ALA A 205 2.89 0.64 27.14
N GLY A 206 4.20 0.44 27.00
CA GLY A 206 4.83 -0.17 25.84
C GLY A 206 4.31 -1.58 25.55
N VAL A 207 4.15 -2.42 26.57
CA VAL A 207 3.56 -3.77 26.43
C VAL A 207 2.09 -3.69 26.00
N VAL A 208 1.31 -2.79 26.60
CA VAL A 208 -0.10 -2.61 26.20
C VAL A 208 -0.20 -2.14 24.74
N LEU A 209 0.64 -1.18 24.34
CA LEU A 209 0.70 -0.70 22.96
C LEU A 209 1.15 -1.79 21.98
N ALA A 210 2.07 -2.68 22.39
CA ALA A 210 2.45 -3.86 21.62
C ALA A 210 1.28 -4.83 21.40
N LEU A 211 0.45 -5.04 22.41
CA LEU A 211 -0.73 -5.89 22.31
C LEU A 211 -1.81 -5.27 21.42
N ILE A 212 -2.04 -3.95 21.55
CA ILE A 212 -2.94 -3.21 20.66
C ILE A 212 -2.42 -3.29 19.22
N ALA A 213 -1.15 -2.96 18.97
CA ALA A 213 -0.55 -3.03 17.63
C ALA A 213 -0.70 -4.43 17.00
N GLY A 214 -0.46 -5.48 17.81
CA GLY A 214 -0.63 -6.86 17.37
C GLY A 214 -2.07 -7.22 16.98
N GLY A 215 -3.08 -6.52 17.48
CA GLY A 215 -4.49 -6.73 17.16
C GLY A 215 -5.05 -5.73 16.13
N THR A 216 -4.28 -4.74 15.68
CA THR A 216 -4.79 -3.63 14.84
C THR A 216 -4.54 -3.83 13.35
N GLY A 217 -3.46 -4.49 12.93
CA GLY A 217 -3.10 -4.64 11.50
C GLY A 217 -3.94 -5.71 10.80
N ALA A 218 -4.33 -5.45 9.55
CA ALA A 218 -5.07 -6.39 8.71
C ALA A 218 -4.24 -7.63 8.36
N ALA A 219 -2.99 -7.46 7.96
CA ALA A 219 -2.04 -8.52 7.67
C ALA A 219 -0.87 -8.51 8.65
N GLY A 220 -0.15 -9.63 8.72
CA GLY A 220 0.99 -9.73 9.61
C GLY A 220 2.15 -8.82 9.25
N THR A 221 2.31 -8.48 7.98
CA THR A 221 3.27 -7.49 7.48
C THR A 221 2.93 -6.10 7.99
N GLN A 222 1.66 -5.71 7.99
CA GLN A 222 1.21 -4.44 8.54
C GLN A 222 1.45 -4.35 10.07
N VAL A 223 1.38 -5.48 10.79
CA VAL A 223 1.74 -5.52 12.22
C VAL A 223 3.20 -5.14 12.46
N LEU A 224 4.11 -5.44 11.51
CA LEU A 224 5.51 -5.00 11.62
C LEU A 224 5.64 -3.48 11.56
N THR A 225 4.89 -2.82 10.70
CA THR A 225 4.89 -1.37 10.59
C THR A 225 4.29 -0.72 11.83
N LEU A 226 3.32 -1.37 12.50
CA LEU A 226 2.73 -0.94 13.76
C LEU A 226 3.65 -1.14 14.99
N LEU A 227 4.83 -1.76 14.84
CA LEU A 227 5.87 -1.81 15.87
C LEU A 227 6.36 -0.41 16.30
N VAL A 228 5.99 0.63 15.59
CA VAL A 228 6.20 2.02 15.99
C VAL A 228 5.52 2.38 17.32
N LEU A 229 4.44 1.70 17.69
CA LEU A 229 3.64 2.02 18.89
C LEU A 229 4.32 1.65 20.22
N PRO A 230 4.93 0.47 20.42
CA PRO A 230 5.53 0.09 21.70
C PRO A 230 6.54 1.09 22.27
N PRO A 231 7.50 1.66 21.51
CA PRO A 231 8.45 2.65 22.02
C PRO A 231 7.80 3.92 22.57
N LEU A 232 6.61 4.28 22.09
CA LEU A 232 5.86 5.44 22.56
C LEU A 232 5.33 5.28 23.98
N GLY A 233 5.38 4.08 24.58
CA GLY A 233 4.96 3.86 25.95
C GLY A 233 5.64 4.79 26.95
N PHE A 234 6.91 5.15 26.75
CA PHE A 234 7.63 6.12 27.57
C PHE A 234 7.11 7.55 27.38
N ALA A 235 6.77 7.94 26.16
CA ALA A 235 6.16 9.25 25.88
C ALA A 235 4.74 9.33 26.48
N VAL A 236 3.94 8.27 26.35
CA VAL A 236 2.62 8.15 26.97
C VAL A 236 2.72 8.32 28.47
N ALA A 237 3.65 7.62 29.12
CA ALA A 237 3.85 7.74 30.56
C ALA A 237 4.32 9.15 30.98
N ALA A 238 5.19 9.78 30.20
CA ALA A 238 5.67 11.14 30.47
C ALA A 238 4.58 12.20 30.33
N LEU A 239 3.65 12.04 29.39
CA LEU A 239 2.55 12.96 29.11
C LEU A 239 1.30 12.71 29.96
N ALA A 240 1.18 11.53 30.59
CA ALA A 240 0.01 11.13 31.38
C ALA A 240 -0.39 12.12 32.49
N PRO A 241 0.55 12.74 33.26
CA PRO A 241 0.20 13.69 34.29
C PRO A 241 -0.43 15.00 33.79
N GLY A 242 -0.20 15.35 32.53
CA GLY A 242 -0.65 16.60 31.93
C GLY A 242 -2.09 16.59 31.38
N ALA A 243 -2.74 15.44 31.30
CA ALA A 243 -4.06 15.34 30.71
C ALA A 243 -4.99 14.41 31.52
N PRO A 244 -5.87 14.96 32.35
CA PRO A 244 -6.68 14.19 33.30
C PRO A 244 -7.64 13.18 32.65
N ARG A 245 -7.93 13.31 31.36
CA ARG A 245 -8.84 12.42 30.60
C ARG A 245 -8.16 11.48 29.64
N GLY A 246 -6.80 11.42 29.62
CA GLY A 246 -6.07 10.55 28.71
C GLY A 246 -6.05 10.96 27.23
N TRP A 247 -6.50 12.19 26.91
CA TRP A 247 -6.52 12.71 25.53
C TRP A 247 -5.14 12.73 24.87
N THR A 248 -4.05 12.92 25.65
CA THR A 248 -2.67 12.82 25.15
C THR A 248 -2.36 11.43 24.61
N THR A 249 -2.80 10.39 25.32
CA THR A 249 -2.63 8.99 24.90
C THR A 249 -3.40 8.72 23.61
N LEU A 250 -4.67 9.13 23.52
CA LEU A 250 -5.48 8.99 22.31
C LEU A 250 -4.79 9.67 21.13
N THR A 251 -4.44 10.95 21.26
CA THR A 251 -3.86 11.74 20.17
C THR A 251 -2.54 11.16 19.67
N LEU A 252 -1.64 10.82 20.60
CA LEU A 252 -0.33 10.29 20.24
C LEU A 252 -0.44 8.94 19.55
N VAL A 253 -1.24 8.02 20.09
CA VAL A 253 -1.38 6.66 19.54
C VAL A 253 -2.14 6.68 18.20
N ALA A 254 -3.19 7.51 18.09
CA ALA A 254 -3.94 7.63 16.84
C ALA A 254 -3.06 8.18 15.70
N LEU A 255 -2.31 9.26 15.94
CA LEU A 255 -1.40 9.81 14.92
C LEU A 255 -0.29 8.85 14.54
N ALA A 256 0.28 8.13 15.51
CA ALA A 256 1.34 7.17 15.25
C ALA A 256 0.86 5.89 14.56
N ALA A 257 -0.39 5.47 14.78
CA ALA A 257 -0.99 4.32 14.12
C ALA A 257 -1.47 4.65 12.69
N PHE A 258 -1.83 5.90 12.44
CA PHE A 258 -2.37 6.32 11.14
C PHE A 258 -1.38 6.10 10.00
N GLY A 259 -0.08 6.41 10.19
CA GLY A 259 0.96 6.16 9.19
C GLY A 259 0.97 4.71 8.70
N PRO A 260 1.19 3.72 9.58
CA PRO A 260 1.14 2.31 9.21
C PRO A 260 -0.17 1.83 8.58
N LEU A 261 -1.30 2.40 8.98
CA LEU A 261 -2.62 1.96 8.52
C LEU A 261 -3.07 2.65 7.23
N GLY A 262 -2.70 3.92 7.04
CA GLY A 262 -3.13 4.74 5.91
C GLY A 262 -2.12 4.83 4.77
N PHE A 263 -0.83 4.60 5.06
CA PHE A 263 0.26 4.77 4.10
C PHE A 263 1.01 3.48 3.76
N VAL A 264 0.54 2.33 4.24
CA VAL A 264 1.16 1.03 3.96
C VAL A 264 0.06 0.02 3.65
N ASP A 265 0.02 -0.44 2.41
CA ASP A 265 -0.85 -1.52 1.98
C ASP A 265 -0.28 -2.88 2.44
N PRO A 266 -1.07 -3.72 3.15
CA PRO A 266 -0.61 -5.03 3.58
C PRO A 266 -0.23 -5.96 2.43
N ASP A 267 -0.92 -5.87 1.29
CA ASP A 267 -0.70 -6.74 0.13
C ASP A 267 0.59 -6.39 -0.61
N GLU A 268 1.02 -5.14 -0.52
CA GLU A 268 2.28 -4.65 -1.09
C GLU A 268 3.52 -5.05 -0.26
N LEU A 269 3.34 -5.39 1.02
CA LEU A 269 4.44 -5.76 1.91
C LEU A 269 4.86 -7.22 1.74
N ASN A 270 5.49 -7.56 0.63
CA ASN A 270 6.09 -8.86 0.41
C ASN A 270 7.55 -8.88 0.88
N LEU A 271 7.82 -9.50 2.03
CA LEU A 271 9.16 -9.58 2.62
C LEU A 271 10.13 -10.47 1.84
N GLY A 272 9.63 -11.38 1.01
CA GLY A 272 10.44 -12.25 0.15
C GLY A 272 11.02 -11.52 -1.07
N LEU A 273 10.42 -10.40 -1.43
CA LEU A 273 10.84 -9.56 -2.55
C LEU A 273 11.45 -8.24 -2.07
N ILE A 274 12.32 -8.28 -1.05
CA ILE A 274 13.03 -7.07 -0.58
C ILE A 274 14.06 -6.65 -1.64
N GLY A 275 13.54 -6.17 -2.78
CA GLY A 275 14.26 -5.33 -3.71
C GLY A 275 14.17 -3.86 -3.26
N ARG A 276 14.66 -2.94 -4.10
CA ARG A 276 14.46 -1.51 -3.89
C ARG A 276 13.08 -1.05 -4.39
N ASP A 277 12.06 -1.79 -4.02
CA ASP A 277 10.68 -1.59 -4.41
C ASP A 277 9.81 -1.10 -3.23
N VAL A 278 8.53 -0.96 -3.45
CA VAL A 278 7.52 -0.50 -2.48
C VAL A 278 7.67 -1.13 -1.10
N PRO A 279 7.83 -2.46 -0.95
CA PRO A 279 8.06 -3.09 0.35
C PRO A 279 9.30 -2.56 1.06
N TYR A 280 10.38 -2.30 0.33
CA TYR A 280 11.61 -1.75 0.89
C TYR A 280 11.39 -0.36 1.48
N TYR A 281 10.73 0.55 0.75
CA TYR A 281 10.47 1.91 1.21
C TYR A 281 9.46 1.95 2.36
N ALA A 282 8.45 1.08 2.35
CA ALA A 282 7.51 0.94 3.45
C ALA A 282 8.21 0.47 4.73
N LEU A 283 9.08 -0.53 4.63
CA LEU A 283 9.86 -1.02 5.77
C LEU A 283 10.90 0.00 6.24
N LEU A 284 11.53 0.75 5.32
CA LEU A 284 12.46 1.82 5.66
C LEU A 284 11.73 2.96 6.39
N ALA A 285 10.56 3.38 5.91
CA ALA A 285 9.72 4.35 6.60
C ALA A 285 9.30 3.87 7.99
N ALA A 286 8.91 2.60 8.13
CA ALA A 286 8.57 1.98 9.40
C ALA A 286 9.77 1.95 10.36
N LEU A 287 10.97 1.61 9.88
CA LEU A 287 12.19 1.61 10.67
C LEU A 287 12.55 3.01 11.16
N ILE A 288 12.53 4.01 10.27
CA ILE A 288 12.80 5.41 10.64
C ILE A 288 11.76 5.89 11.65
N ALA A 289 10.47 5.63 11.42
CA ALA A 289 9.40 6.00 12.35
C ALA A 289 9.57 5.33 13.72
N TRP A 290 10.02 4.07 13.75
CA TRP A 290 10.32 3.36 14.99
C TRP A 290 11.48 4.01 15.77
N LEU A 291 12.56 4.40 15.07
CA LEU A 291 13.68 5.12 15.68
C LEU A 291 13.25 6.49 16.21
N VAL A 292 12.42 7.21 15.49
CA VAL A 292 11.82 8.48 15.92
C VAL A 292 10.96 8.27 17.18
N ALA A 293 10.09 7.25 17.19
CA ALA A 293 9.25 6.92 18.34
C ALA A 293 10.08 6.60 19.59
N LEU A 294 11.16 5.84 19.43
CA LEU A 294 12.10 5.52 20.49
C LEU A 294 12.79 6.78 21.01
N ALA A 295 13.32 7.62 20.12
CA ALA A 295 13.99 8.87 20.47
C ALA A 295 13.05 9.83 21.22
N LEU A 296 11.79 9.95 20.77
CA LEU A 296 10.76 10.75 21.43
C LEU A 296 10.40 10.19 22.81
N GLY A 297 10.26 8.88 22.94
CA GLY A 297 10.03 8.21 24.22
C GLY A 297 11.12 8.53 25.24
N VAL A 298 12.38 8.40 24.83
CA VAL A 298 13.55 8.72 25.66
C VAL A 298 13.60 10.22 25.98
N ALA A 299 13.44 11.09 24.98
CA ALA A 299 13.50 12.55 25.18
C ALA A 299 12.43 13.05 26.15
N TYR A 300 11.18 12.58 25.98
CA TYR A 300 10.08 12.95 26.87
C TYR A 300 10.28 12.38 28.28
N GLY A 301 10.78 11.15 28.39
CA GLY A 301 11.15 10.55 29.66
C GLY A 301 12.22 11.34 30.39
N ILE A 302 13.31 11.70 29.72
CA ILE A 302 14.40 12.54 30.28
C ILE A 302 13.86 13.93 30.63
N GLY A 303 13.04 14.54 29.76
CA GLY A 303 12.41 15.83 29.99
C GLY A 303 11.63 15.84 31.31
N LEU A 304 10.76 14.83 31.51
CA LEU A 304 10.01 14.70 32.78
C LEU A 304 10.91 14.51 34.01
N LEU A 305 11.98 13.75 33.89
CA LEU A 305 12.92 13.53 34.99
C LEU A 305 13.70 14.80 35.33
N ARG A 306 14.10 15.63 34.38
CA ARG A 306 14.87 16.85 34.57
C ARG A 306 14.08 17.99 35.21
N THR A 307 12.78 18.06 35.05
CA THR A 307 11.95 19.11 35.67
C THR A 307 11.93 19.07 37.20
N VAL A 308 12.70 18.18 37.85
CA VAL A 308 12.84 18.04 39.30
C VAL A 308 13.95 18.95 39.89
N HIS A 309 14.86 19.48 39.09
CA HIS A 309 16.10 20.10 39.55
C HIS A 309 16.12 21.64 39.50
N ASP A 310 15.00 22.31 39.40
CA ASP A 310 15.01 23.74 39.73
C ASP A 310 14.95 23.87 41.24
N PRO A 311 16.04 24.30 41.94
CA PRO A 311 15.97 24.55 43.35
C PRO A 311 14.93 25.64 43.60
N VAL A 312 13.96 25.35 44.46
CA VAL A 312 13.07 26.38 45.00
C VAL A 312 13.97 27.32 45.76
N VAL A 313 14.33 28.45 45.16
CA VAL A 313 14.92 29.56 45.90
C VAL A 313 13.84 29.99 46.90
N ALA A 314 14.07 29.68 48.17
CA ALA A 314 13.21 30.17 49.22
C ALA A 314 13.21 31.71 49.14
N PRO A 315 12.05 32.36 49.13
CA PRO A 315 12.04 33.81 49.21
C PRO A 315 12.71 34.23 50.50
N GLU A 316 13.63 35.17 50.39
CA GLU A 316 14.22 35.82 51.55
C GLU A 316 13.08 36.28 52.47
N PRO A 317 13.24 36.08 53.81
CA PRO A 317 12.20 36.52 54.75
C PRO A 317 12.06 38.04 54.64
N GLU A 318 10.91 38.47 54.20
CA GLU A 318 10.54 39.87 54.17
C GLU A 318 10.65 40.42 55.56
N GLN A 319 11.55 41.35 55.77
CA GLN A 319 11.71 42.05 57.06
C GLN A 319 10.40 42.77 57.33
N LEU A 320 9.63 42.24 58.27
CA LEU A 320 8.45 42.93 58.77
C LEU A 320 8.88 44.26 59.34
N ALA A 321 8.41 45.36 58.77
CA ALA A 321 8.57 46.70 59.34
C ALA A 321 8.04 46.74 60.78
N PRO A 322 8.71 47.43 61.72
CA PRO A 322 8.21 47.52 63.08
C PRO A 322 6.82 48.19 63.10
N PRO A 323 5.93 47.77 64.05
CA PRO A 323 4.59 48.29 64.10
C PRO A 323 4.62 49.80 64.40
N ALA A 324 3.83 50.56 63.63
CA ALA A 324 3.68 52.02 63.81
C ALA A 324 3.21 52.36 65.21
N GLN A 325 4.06 53.16 65.86
CA GLN A 325 3.70 53.71 67.17
C GLN A 325 2.52 54.64 67.06
N TRP A 326 1.43 54.35 67.77
CA TRP A 326 0.29 55.27 67.92
C TRP A 326 0.68 56.38 68.87
N PRO A 327 0.49 57.66 68.56
CA PRO A 327 0.73 58.73 69.50
C PRO A 327 -0.39 58.84 70.53
N GLY A 328 -0.10 58.50 71.75
CA GLY A 328 -1.04 58.90 72.85
C GLY A 328 -1.28 57.91 74.01
N ALA A 329 -0.35 57.21 74.52
CA ALA A 329 -0.53 56.48 75.80
C ALA A 329 0.58 56.84 76.79
N ARG A 330 0.17 57.48 77.90
CA ARG A 330 1.05 57.76 79.06
C ARG A 330 1.42 56.53 79.85
N PRO A 331 2.62 56.48 80.41
CA PRO A 331 3.07 55.33 81.22
C PRO A 331 2.44 55.41 82.61
N VAL A 332 1.83 54.35 83.05
CA VAL A 332 1.55 54.12 84.53
C VAL A 332 2.48 52.97 84.94
N GLY A 333 3.44 53.37 85.69
CA GLY A 333 4.26 52.41 86.37
C GLY A 333 3.59 51.83 87.61
N THR A 334 3.79 50.54 87.85
CA THR A 334 3.95 49.99 89.22
C THR A 334 4.55 48.60 89.07
N ALA A 335 5.73 48.45 89.74
CA ALA A 335 6.40 47.17 89.93
C ALA A 335 5.65 46.29 90.93
N TRP A 336 5.51 44.98 90.55
CA TRP A 336 5.30 43.95 91.58
C TRP A 336 6.38 42.90 91.42
N PRO A 337 6.98 42.48 92.59
CA PRO A 337 8.04 41.46 92.57
C PRO A 337 7.41 40.09 92.81
N GLY A 338 7.90 39.13 92.16
CA GLY A 338 7.80 37.75 92.61
C GLY A 338 7.08 36.76 91.70
N GLY A 339 7.80 35.88 91.21
CA GLY A 339 7.43 34.48 91.23
C GLY A 339 6.87 33.80 89.97
N ALA A 340 7.62 32.79 89.64
CA ALA A 340 7.16 31.56 88.96
C ALA A 340 6.78 31.60 87.52
N GLN A 341 7.70 31.17 86.71
CA GLN A 341 7.42 30.69 85.35
C GLN A 341 6.46 29.49 85.34
N ALA A 342 5.20 29.67 84.95
CA ALA A 342 4.36 28.56 84.67
C ALA A 342 4.55 28.21 83.17
N GLN A 343 5.28 27.11 82.94
CA GLN A 343 5.31 26.44 81.65
C GLN A 343 3.96 25.80 81.44
N TRP A 344 3.23 26.25 80.38
CA TRP A 344 2.07 25.53 79.84
C TRP A 344 2.58 24.51 78.79
N PRO A 345 2.36 23.19 79.00
CA PRO A 345 2.66 22.21 77.96
C PRO A 345 1.50 22.17 76.98
N GLY A 346 1.83 22.35 75.70
CA GLY A 346 0.93 21.96 74.63
C GLY A 346 0.23 23.04 73.81
N ALA A 347 0.95 24.04 73.34
CA ALA A 347 0.50 24.75 72.18
C ALA A 347 0.96 24.01 70.93
N PRO A 348 0.09 23.52 70.03
CA PRO A 348 0.55 22.96 68.81
C PRO A 348 1.26 24.03 67.99
N ALA A 349 2.43 23.66 67.42
CA ALA A 349 3.15 24.54 66.50
C ALA A 349 2.21 24.95 65.32
N PRO A 350 2.30 26.18 64.84
CA PRO A 350 1.49 26.60 63.70
C PRO A 350 1.87 25.73 62.50
N VAL A 351 0.91 24.98 62.03
CA VAL A 351 1.04 24.26 60.74
C VAL A 351 1.08 25.34 59.67
N VAL A 352 2.26 25.68 59.21
CA VAL A 352 2.47 26.48 58.01
C VAL A 352 1.96 25.65 56.83
N ARG A 353 0.72 25.87 56.44
CA ARG A 353 0.23 25.37 55.18
C ARG A 353 0.93 26.14 54.05
N GLU A 354 1.92 25.50 53.47
CA GLU A 354 2.57 25.95 52.25
C GLU A 354 1.50 26.07 51.15
N ARG A 355 1.08 27.30 50.87
CA ARG A 355 0.33 27.58 49.62
C ARG A 355 1.31 27.39 48.49
N ARG A 356 1.26 26.24 47.82
CA ARG A 356 1.89 26.08 46.51
C ARG A 356 1.17 27.01 45.50
N HIS A 357 1.69 28.20 45.34
CA HIS A 357 1.38 29.00 44.16
C HIS A 357 2.03 28.30 42.94
N VAL A 358 1.27 27.47 42.28
CA VAL A 358 1.64 27.01 40.93
C VAL A 358 1.50 28.23 40.04
N VAL A 359 2.60 28.94 39.80
CA VAL A 359 2.67 29.96 38.77
C VAL A 359 2.45 29.26 37.44
N PRO A 360 1.39 29.56 36.68
CA PRO A 360 1.20 28.93 35.39
C PRO A 360 2.33 29.39 34.46
N ARG A 361 3.20 28.46 34.04
CA ARG A 361 4.17 28.73 32.97
C ARG A 361 3.39 28.86 31.62
N THR A 362 2.87 30.03 31.36
CA THR A 362 2.17 30.35 30.08
C THR A 362 3.07 30.21 28.88
N GLY A 363 4.38 30.44 29.01
CA GLY A 363 5.35 30.31 27.90
C GLY A 363 5.56 28.91 27.34
N GLY A 364 5.44 27.84 28.16
CA GLY A 364 5.59 26.46 27.66
C GLY A 364 4.39 25.94 26.87
N ARG A 365 3.20 26.46 27.15
CA ARG A 365 1.94 26.06 26.49
C ARG A 365 1.83 26.64 25.08
N THR A 366 2.13 27.92 24.94
CA THR A 366 2.16 28.61 23.63
C THR A 366 3.27 28.07 22.73
N LEU A 367 4.43 27.72 23.31
CA LEU A 367 5.53 27.10 22.56
C LEU A 367 5.13 25.71 22.05
N ALA A 368 4.56 24.82 22.89
CA ALA A 368 4.14 23.49 22.47
C ALA A 368 3.06 23.52 21.39
N ALA A 369 2.05 24.40 21.53
CA ALA A 369 1.01 24.58 20.54
C ALA A 369 1.57 25.17 19.24
N GLY A 370 2.46 26.16 19.33
CA GLY A 370 3.11 26.76 18.17
C GLY A 370 4.00 25.78 17.41
N LEU A 371 4.81 24.98 18.12
CA LEU A 371 5.65 23.93 17.50
C LEU A 371 4.78 22.81 16.87
N ALA A 372 3.74 22.36 17.55
CA ALA A 372 2.82 21.36 17.01
C ALA A 372 2.13 21.86 15.75
N ALA A 373 1.65 23.10 15.73
CA ALA A 373 1.07 23.72 14.54
C ALA A 373 2.09 23.88 13.42
N ALA A 374 3.31 24.37 13.72
CA ALA A 374 4.36 24.53 12.74
C ALA A 374 4.80 23.20 12.11
N VAL A 375 4.92 22.14 12.92
CA VAL A 375 5.28 20.79 12.44
C VAL A 375 4.12 20.18 11.65
N ALA A 376 2.87 20.34 12.06
CA ALA A 376 1.72 19.86 11.31
C ALA A 376 1.59 20.58 9.95
N VAL A 377 1.75 21.90 9.92
CA VAL A 377 1.78 22.68 8.66
C VAL A 377 2.99 22.29 7.82
N GLY A 378 4.19 22.18 8.44
CA GLY A 378 5.40 21.73 7.75
C GLY A 378 5.27 20.33 7.17
N ALA A 379 4.64 19.39 7.88
CA ALA A 379 4.35 18.05 7.38
C ALA A 379 3.36 18.08 6.21
N GLY A 380 2.31 18.93 6.28
CA GLY A 380 1.39 19.16 5.17
C GLY A 380 2.08 19.75 3.95
N VAL A 381 2.90 20.79 4.13
CA VAL A 381 3.69 21.39 3.04
C VAL A 381 4.70 20.38 2.47
N PHE A 382 5.36 19.60 3.31
CA PHE A 382 6.27 18.54 2.86
C PHE A 382 5.55 17.48 2.04
N TYR A 383 4.35 17.06 2.48
CA TYR A 383 3.52 16.12 1.72
C TYR A 383 3.10 16.71 0.36
N LEU A 384 2.67 17.98 0.33
CA LEU A 384 2.20 18.64 -0.89
C LEU A 384 3.33 19.01 -1.86
N ALA A 385 4.52 19.38 -1.38
CA ALA A 385 5.60 19.92 -2.20
C ALA A 385 6.78 18.96 -2.38
N GLY A 386 7.05 18.09 -1.47
CA GLY A 386 8.19 17.14 -1.49
C GLY A 386 7.78 15.67 -1.59
N GLY A 387 6.57 15.35 -1.14
CA GLY A 387 5.87 14.12 -1.50
C GLY A 387 5.15 14.37 -2.82
N GLN A 388 4.66 13.38 -3.47
CA GLN A 388 3.67 13.62 -4.51
C GLN A 388 2.30 13.45 -3.86
N PRO A 389 1.54 14.54 -3.71
CA PRO A 389 0.21 14.42 -3.16
C PRO A 389 -0.64 13.63 -4.15
N GLY A 390 -1.12 12.53 -3.75
CA GLY A 390 -2.11 11.77 -4.40
C GLY A 390 -2.84 11.06 -3.29
N PHE A 391 -3.97 11.62 -2.87
CA PHE A 391 -4.95 10.75 -2.28
C PHE A 391 -5.40 9.81 -3.39
N PHE A 392 -5.33 8.54 -3.17
CA PHE A 392 -6.01 7.58 -3.98
C PHE A 392 -7.46 8.03 -4.18
N GLY A 393 -7.90 8.07 -5.44
CA GLY A 393 -9.23 8.52 -5.77
C GLY A 393 -9.32 9.93 -6.34
N ASP A 394 -8.21 10.65 -6.45
CA ASP A 394 -8.18 11.94 -7.14
C ASP A 394 -8.05 11.76 -8.67
N GLN A 395 -7.48 10.66 -9.13
CA GLN A 395 -7.49 10.29 -10.54
C GLN A 395 -8.62 9.29 -10.79
N LEU A 396 -9.56 9.69 -11.62
CA LEU A 396 -10.80 8.98 -11.90
C LEU A 396 -10.80 8.54 -13.36
N PHE A 397 -10.80 7.23 -13.60
CA PHE A 397 -10.96 6.68 -14.94
C PHE A 397 -12.44 6.48 -15.26
N VAL A 398 -13.01 7.39 -16.03
CA VAL A 398 -14.44 7.52 -16.33
C VAL A 398 -14.75 6.76 -17.63
N VAL A 399 -15.36 5.61 -17.51
CA VAL A 399 -15.78 4.78 -18.66
C VAL A 399 -17.15 5.22 -19.12
N LEU A 400 -17.30 5.54 -20.40
CA LEU A 400 -18.58 5.91 -21.00
C LEU A 400 -19.37 4.65 -21.42
N LYS A 401 -20.70 4.74 -21.38
CA LYS A 401 -21.60 3.62 -21.73
C LYS A 401 -21.47 3.18 -23.19
N GLU A 402 -21.35 4.14 -24.10
CA GLU A 402 -21.33 3.88 -25.52
C GLU A 402 -19.90 3.61 -25.98
N GLN A 403 -19.52 2.35 -26.16
CA GLN A 403 -18.26 1.95 -26.76
C GLN A 403 -18.35 1.90 -28.27
N ALA A 404 -17.23 2.12 -28.98
CA ALA A 404 -17.22 2.18 -30.44
C ALA A 404 -17.64 0.86 -31.09
N PRO A 405 -18.57 0.86 -32.03
CA PRO A 405 -18.96 -0.36 -32.74
C PRO A 405 -17.89 -0.78 -33.75
N LEU A 406 -17.39 -2.01 -33.60
CA LEU A 406 -16.33 -2.57 -34.46
C LEU A 406 -16.89 -3.37 -35.63
N ALA A 407 -18.21 -3.57 -35.71
CA ALA A 407 -18.86 -4.29 -36.81
C ALA A 407 -18.74 -3.54 -38.14
N GLY A 408 -18.55 -4.29 -39.23
CA GLY A 408 -18.48 -3.74 -40.61
C GLY A 408 -17.13 -3.11 -40.95
N LEU A 409 -16.10 -3.22 -40.08
CA LEU A 409 -14.74 -2.82 -40.41
C LEU A 409 -14.07 -3.80 -41.36
N PRO A 410 -13.07 -3.36 -42.17
CA PRO A 410 -12.30 -4.26 -43.04
C PRO A 410 -11.63 -5.38 -42.23
N THR A 411 -11.63 -6.59 -42.84
CA THR A 411 -11.00 -7.78 -42.24
C THR A 411 -9.83 -8.31 -43.12
N THR A 412 -9.27 -7.44 -43.93
CA THR A 412 -8.14 -7.78 -44.81
C THR A 412 -6.95 -8.32 -44.04
N THR A 413 -6.31 -9.36 -44.55
CA THR A 413 -5.14 -10.02 -43.99
C THR A 413 -3.92 -9.86 -44.89
N GLY A 414 -2.75 -10.26 -44.42
CA GLY A 414 -1.49 -10.18 -45.14
C GLY A 414 -0.73 -8.87 -44.91
N LEU A 415 0.61 -8.91 -45.10
CA LEU A 415 1.48 -7.75 -45.02
C LEU A 415 1.17 -6.72 -46.11
N GLY A 416 1.27 -5.42 -45.75
CA GLY A 416 1.17 -4.29 -46.68
C GLY A 416 -0.15 -3.57 -46.65
N ALA A 417 -0.54 -2.91 -47.76
CA ALA A 417 -1.60 -1.91 -47.80
C ALA A 417 -2.97 -2.39 -47.29
N GLY A 418 -3.32 -3.66 -47.45
CA GLY A 418 -4.60 -4.19 -46.95
C GLY A 418 -4.68 -4.21 -45.44
N ARG A 419 -3.59 -4.58 -44.74
CA ARG A 419 -3.47 -4.49 -43.30
C ARG A 419 -3.51 -3.03 -42.85
N ASP A 420 -2.73 -2.17 -43.50
CA ASP A 420 -2.62 -0.75 -43.10
C ASP A 420 -4.01 -0.08 -43.21
N GLN A 421 -4.79 -0.36 -44.24
CA GLN A 421 -6.18 0.12 -44.37
C GLN A 421 -7.09 -0.40 -43.26
N ARG A 422 -6.91 -1.66 -42.84
CA ARG A 422 -7.68 -2.24 -41.74
C ARG A 422 -7.37 -1.54 -40.42
N VAL A 423 -6.11 -1.36 -40.07
CA VAL A 423 -5.69 -0.67 -38.81
C VAL A 423 -6.15 0.79 -38.83
N ASP A 424 -6.00 1.49 -39.99
CA ASP A 424 -6.45 2.87 -40.16
C ASP A 424 -7.96 3.00 -39.97
N ALA A 425 -8.74 2.07 -40.53
CA ALA A 425 -10.19 2.08 -40.39
C ALA A 425 -10.65 1.86 -38.94
N VAL A 426 -9.95 0.99 -38.18
CA VAL A 426 -10.21 0.81 -36.75
C VAL A 426 -9.87 2.09 -35.99
N TYR A 427 -8.68 2.63 -36.18
CA TYR A 427 -8.22 3.85 -35.50
C TYR A 427 -9.19 5.01 -35.72
N ARG A 428 -9.56 5.30 -36.99
CA ARG A 428 -10.49 6.39 -37.27
C ARG A 428 -11.85 6.17 -36.64
N ARG A 429 -12.39 4.95 -36.71
CA ARG A 429 -13.69 4.60 -36.12
C ARG A 429 -13.68 4.89 -34.60
N LEU A 430 -12.61 4.54 -33.91
CA LEU A 430 -12.47 4.75 -32.46
C LEU A 430 -12.35 6.25 -32.12
N VAL A 431 -11.50 6.98 -32.85
CA VAL A 431 -11.29 8.42 -32.64
C VAL A 431 -12.57 9.21 -32.91
N GLU A 432 -13.23 9.00 -34.08
CA GLU A 432 -14.48 9.68 -34.45
C GLU A 432 -15.59 9.39 -33.42
N HIS A 433 -15.63 8.16 -32.89
CA HIS A 433 -16.63 7.78 -31.89
C HIS A 433 -16.36 8.51 -30.55
N ALA A 434 -15.13 8.48 -30.07
CA ALA A 434 -14.73 9.15 -28.84
C ALA A 434 -14.96 10.67 -28.92
N ASP A 435 -14.52 11.31 -29.98
CA ASP A 435 -14.72 12.76 -30.16
C ASP A 435 -16.20 13.15 -30.12
N ARG A 436 -17.06 12.36 -30.75
CA ARG A 436 -18.51 12.63 -30.77
C ARG A 436 -19.15 12.42 -29.39
N THR A 437 -18.88 11.30 -28.75
CA THR A 437 -19.57 10.88 -27.54
C THR A 437 -19.03 11.54 -26.27
N GLN A 438 -17.77 11.95 -26.25
CA GLN A 438 -17.14 12.64 -25.14
C GLN A 438 -17.33 14.15 -25.14
N ALA A 439 -17.76 14.75 -26.27
CA ALA A 439 -17.80 16.21 -26.45
C ALA A 439 -18.55 16.94 -25.36
N ALA A 440 -19.72 16.45 -24.95
CA ALA A 440 -20.52 17.07 -23.91
C ALA A 440 -19.81 17.03 -22.54
N LEU A 441 -19.25 15.87 -22.18
CA LEU A 441 -18.54 15.71 -20.91
C LEU A 441 -17.26 16.56 -20.88
N ARG A 442 -16.46 16.57 -21.95
CA ARG A 442 -15.27 17.42 -22.07
C ARG A 442 -15.61 18.92 -21.88
N THR A 443 -16.71 19.39 -22.51
CA THR A 443 -17.18 20.79 -22.34
C THR A 443 -17.55 21.13 -20.89
N GLU A 444 -18.14 20.17 -20.15
CA GLU A 444 -18.45 20.39 -18.74
C GLU A 444 -17.20 20.33 -17.86
N LEU A 445 -16.24 19.44 -18.14
CA LEU A 445 -14.95 19.40 -17.44
C LEU A 445 -14.18 20.71 -17.62
N ASP A 446 -14.15 21.25 -18.86
CA ASP A 446 -13.55 22.57 -19.16
C ASP A 446 -14.24 23.68 -18.36
N ARG A 447 -15.58 23.65 -18.25
CA ARG A 447 -16.34 24.64 -17.47
C ARG A 447 -15.98 24.61 -15.98
N TRP A 448 -15.74 23.43 -15.44
CA TRP A 448 -15.37 23.25 -14.05
C TRP A 448 -13.86 23.36 -13.79
N ASN A 449 -13.09 23.63 -14.86
CA ASN A 449 -11.61 23.70 -14.82
C ASN A 449 -11.00 22.44 -14.17
N LEU A 450 -11.54 21.28 -14.57
CA LEU A 450 -11.01 19.98 -14.19
C LEU A 450 -10.06 19.51 -15.29
N ASP A 451 -8.84 19.15 -14.92
CA ASP A 451 -7.89 18.56 -15.86
C ASP A 451 -8.32 17.17 -16.26
N TYR A 452 -8.21 16.85 -17.54
CA TYR A 452 -8.60 15.55 -18.06
C TYR A 452 -7.77 15.10 -19.27
N GLN A 453 -7.68 13.77 -19.46
CA GLN A 453 -7.08 13.13 -20.62
C GLN A 453 -8.10 12.18 -21.28
N PRO A 454 -8.44 12.38 -22.57
CA PRO A 454 -9.38 11.49 -23.25
C PRO A 454 -8.69 10.23 -23.80
N TYR A 455 -9.45 9.14 -23.87
CA TYR A 455 -9.08 7.87 -24.46
C TYR A 455 -10.07 7.49 -25.56
N TYR A 456 -9.56 6.92 -26.67
CA TYR A 456 -10.41 6.44 -27.75
C TYR A 456 -10.47 4.91 -27.83
N LEU A 457 -9.42 4.20 -27.41
CA LEU A 457 -9.32 2.74 -27.51
C LEU A 457 -10.34 2.05 -26.60
N VAL A 458 -10.49 2.56 -25.41
CA VAL A 458 -11.69 2.45 -24.57
C VAL A 458 -12.32 3.83 -24.57
N ASN A 459 -13.61 3.94 -24.83
CA ASN A 459 -14.28 5.24 -24.77
C ASN A 459 -14.36 5.70 -23.32
N ALA A 460 -13.31 6.38 -22.85
CA ALA A 460 -13.12 6.78 -21.46
C ALA A 460 -12.41 8.14 -21.37
N ILE A 461 -12.44 8.74 -20.20
CA ILE A 461 -11.72 9.97 -19.87
C ILE A 461 -11.07 9.81 -18.48
N LEU A 462 -9.77 10.04 -18.38
CA LEU A 462 -9.12 10.22 -17.10
C LEU A 462 -9.37 11.64 -16.61
N VAL A 463 -9.91 11.81 -15.43
CA VAL A 463 -10.25 13.10 -14.82
C VAL A 463 -9.50 13.25 -13.50
N ASN A 464 -8.83 14.40 -13.33
CA ASN A 464 -8.29 14.79 -12.04
C ASN A 464 -9.39 15.48 -11.22
N GLY A 465 -9.95 14.78 -10.23
CA GLY A 465 -11.04 15.32 -9.41
C GLY A 465 -11.28 14.49 -8.17
N GLY A 466 -11.61 15.14 -7.08
CA GLY A 466 -11.85 14.51 -5.79
C GLY A 466 -13.20 13.78 -5.70
N PRO A 467 -13.64 13.44 -4.46
CA PRO A 467 -14.89 12.72 -4.20
C PRO A 467 -16.13 13.40 -4.76
N GLU A 468 -16.15 14.74 -4.80
CA GLU A 468 -17.26 15.50 -5.36
C GLU A 468 -17.37 15.31 -6.86
N ALA A 469 -16.23 15.34 -7.57
CA ALA A 469 -16.20 15.08 -9.00
C ALA A 469 -16.65 13.64 -9.29
N ARG A 470 -16.22 12.67 -8.47
CA ARG A 470 -16.63 11.27 -8.57
C ARG A 470 -18.15 11.12 -8.45
N MET A 471 -18.75 11.67 -7.41
CA MET A 471 -20.21 11.61 -7.21
C MET A 471 -20.98 12.23 -8.37
N TRP A 472 -20.49 13.37 -8.89
CA TRP A 472 -21.08 14.00 -10.06
C TRP A 472 -20.96 13.12 -11.31
N LEU A 473 -19.78 12.57 -11.59
CA LEU A 473 -19.54 11.71 -12.75
C LEU A 473 -20.39 10.43 -12.68
N GLU A 474 -20.48 9.79 -11.51
CA GLU A 474 -21.33 8.61 -11.30
C GLU A 474 -22.84 8.90 -11.49
N SER A 475 -23.26 10.15 -11.27
CA SER A 475 -24.67 10.55 -11.47
C SER A 475 -25.07 10.78 -12.92
N ARG A 476 -24.11 10.80 -13.84
CA ARG A 476 -24.36 11.12 -15.27
C ARG A 476 -24.94 9.91 -16.01
N SER A 477 -25.83 10.20 -16.94
CA SER A 477 -26.48 9.17 -17.76
C SER A 477 -25.60 8.58 -18.85
N ASP A 478 -24.55 9.29 -19.28
CA ASP A 478 -23.60 8.89 -20.32
C ASP A 478 -22.40 8.11 -19.76
N VAL A 479 -22.19 8.16 -18.43
CA VAL A 479 -21.13 7.41 -17.74
C VAL A 479 -21.65 6.02 -17.36
N ASP A 480 -20.87 4.98 -17.66
CA ASP A 480 -21.10 3.60 -17.23
C ASP A 480 -20.63 3.39 -15.80
N ARG A 481 -19.37 3.70 -15.54
CA ARG A 481 -18.73 3.58 -14.24
C ARG A 481 -17.51 4.48 -14.11
N VAL A 482 -17.11 4.73 -12.86
CA VAL A 482 -15.93 5.51 -12.51
C VAL A 482 -15.00 4.61 -11.72
N LEU A 483 -13.86 4.28 -12.31
CA LEU A 483 -12.79 3.52 -11.66
C LEU A 483 -11.79 4.50 -11.02
N THR A 484 -11.10 4.03 -10.00
CA THR A 484 -9.97 4.77 -9.44
C THR A 484 -8.73 4.49 -10.25
N ASP A 485 -8.11 5.51 -10.83
CA ASP A 485 -6.86 5.38 -11.57
C ASP A 485 -5.70 5.70 -10.62
N GLN A 486 -5.11 4.67 -10.07
CA GLN A 486 -4.12 4.85 -9.03
C GLN A 486 -2.71 4.85 -9.64
N ARG A 487 -2.05 6.00 -9.68
CA ARG A 487 -0.60 5.98 -9.67
C ARG A 487 -0.15 5.58 -8.26
N LEU A 488 0.12 4.29 -8.10
CA LEU A 488 0.68 3.76 -6.88
C LEU A 488 2.05 4.40 -6.67
N ARG A 489 2.07 5.49 -5.93
CA ARG A 489 3.18 6.20 -5.32
C ARG A 489 4.24 6.86 -6.16
N PRO A 490 4.61 8.03 -5.70
CA PRO A 490 5.94 8.55 -5.91
C PRO A 490 6.92 7.80 -5.02
N LEU A 491 7.61 6.86 -5.58
CA LEU A 491 8.82 6.34 -5.00
C LEU A 491 9.94 7.36 -5.21
N PRO A 492 10.91 7.47 -4.29
CA PRO A 492 12.04 8.38 -4.47
C PRO A 492 12.70 8.14 -5.82
N ALA A 493 13.05 9.25 -6.49
CA ALA A 493 13.69 9.23 -7.77
C ALA A 493 14.96 8.36 -7.80
N GLU A 494 15.21 7.75 -8.95
CA GLU A 494 16.37 6.94 -9.29
C GLU A 494 16.49 5.60 -8.56
N ILE A 495 15.80 4.60 -9.10
CA ILE A 495 16.11 3.21 -8.82
C ILE A 495 17.31 2.83 -9.66
N PRO A 496 18.34 2.20 -9.05
CA PRO A 496 19.43 1.62 -9.83
C PRO A 496 18.87 0.58 -10.78
N ILE A 497 19.36 0.60 -12.01
CA ILE A 497 19.03 -0.41 -13.02
C ILE A 497 19.37 -1.80 -12.46
N GLU A 498 18.39 -2.69 -12.43
CA GLU A 498 18.57 -4.06 -12.02
C GLU A 498 19.35 -4.83 -13.09
N ARG A 499 20.39 -5.51 -12.69
CA ARG A 499 21.26 -6.26 -13.60
C ARG A 499 21.26 -7.73 -13.26
N GLY A 500 21.25 -8.57 -14.28
CA GLY A 500 21.38 -10.01 -14.10
C GLY A 500 22.78 -10.44 -13.64
N PRO A 501 22.87 -11.62 -13.03
CA PRO A 501 24.15 -12.16 -12.55
C PRO A 501 25.06 -12.70 -13.67
N ILE A 502 24.49 -13.05 -14.83
CA ILE A 502 25.22 -13.61 -15.97
C ILE A 502 25.59 -12.47 -16.93
N GLN A 503 26.85 -12.36 -17.30
CA GLN A 503 27.36 -11.28 -18.15
C GLN A 503 27.61 -11.69 -19.61
N GLN A 504 27.49 -12.95 -19.94
CA GLN A 504 27.71 -13.45 -21.30
C GLN A 504 26.49 -14.14 -21.86
N ALA A 505 26.23 -13.90 -23.14
CA ALA A 505 25.18 -14.59 -23.88
C ALA A 505 25.39 -16.11 -23.92
N PRO A 506 24.33 -16.90 -23.98
CA PRO A 506 24.45 -18.34 -24.20
C PRO A 506 25.02 -18.65 -25.60
N ALA A 507 25.94 -19.62 -25.68
CA ALA A 507 26.56 -19.98 -26.94
C ALA A 507 25.65 -20.80 -27.85
N THR A 508 24.58 -21.38 -27.34
CA THR A 508 23.64 -22.23 -28.08
C THR A 508 22.21 -21.94 -27.68
N PRO A 509 21.22 -22.24 -28.56
CA PRO A 509 19.82 -22.10 -28.21
C PRO A 509 19.46 -22.84 -26.94
N GLN A 510 18.76 -22.15 -26.04
CA GLN A 510 18.38 -22.70 -24.76
C GLN A 510 17.25 -23.73 -24.89
N TRP A 511 16.95 -24.44 -23.81
CA TRP A 511 15.95 -25.52 -23.79
C TRP A 511 14.55 -25.02 -24.22
N ASN A 512 14.18 -23.83 -23.81
CA ASN A 512 12.90 -23.16 -24.09
C ASN A 512 12.72 -22.92 -25.61
N LEU A 513 13.74 -22.42 -26.29
CA LEU A 513 13.70 -22.19 -27.74
C LEU A 513 13.59 -23.51 -28.53
N LYS A 514 14.26 -24.56 -28.05
CA LYS A 514 14.15 -25.92 -28.64
C LYS A 514 12.76 -26.50 -28.42
N MET A 515 12.16 -26.28 -27.26
CA MET A 515 10.82 -26.77 -26.94
C MET A 515 9.76 -26.22 -27.88
N VAL A 516 9.86 -24.93 -28.24
CA VAL A 516 8.93 -24.30 -29.17
C VAL A 516 9.31 -24.47 -30.64
N GLY A 517 10.39 -25.19 -30.96
CA GLY A 517 10.81 -25.50 -32.32
C GLY A 517 11.42 -24.35 -33.13
N ALA A 518 11.86 -23.29 -32.46
CA ALA A 518 12.42 -22.09 -33.11
C ALA A 518 13.72 -22.38 -33.89
N PRO A 519 14.74 -23.14 -33.34
CA PRO A 519 15.97 -23.44 -34.07
C PRO A 519 15.75 -24.19 -35.38
N ASP A 520 14.72 -25.03 -35.49
CA ASP A 520 14.41 -25.79 -36.74
C ASP A 520 13.95 -24.87 -37.85
N LEU A 521 13.26 -23.77 -37.50
CA LEU A 521 12.84 -22.75 -38.45
C LEU A 521 13.99 -21.83 -38.86
N TRP A 522 14.89 -21.48 -37.92
CA TRP A 522 16.09 -20.69 -38.24
C TRP A 522 16.98 -21.38 -39.28
N GLN A 523 17.14 -22.70 -39.19
CA GLN A 523 17.88 -23.50 -40.18
C GLN A 523 17.23 -23.43 -41.60
N ARG A 524 15.92 -23.14 -41.64
CA ARG A 524 15.19 -22.96 -42.91
C ARG A 524 15.11 -21.47 -43.36
N GLY A 525 15.82 -20.58 -42.64
CA GLY A 525 15.83 -19.14 -42.91
C GLY A 525 14.61 -18.37 -42.41
N VAL A 526 13.74 -18.97 -41.61
CA VAL A 526 12.58 -18.34 -41.00
C VAL A 526 12.98 -17.82 -39.63
N THR A 527 13.13 -16.52 -39.50
CA THR A 527 13.73 -15.84 -38.31
C THR A 527 12.86 -14.69 -37.78
N GLY A 528 11.65 -14.50 -38.31
CA GLY A 528 10.76 -13.41 -37.89
C GLY A 528 10.92 -12.12 -38.73
N LYS A 529 11.76 -12.16 -39.76
CA LYS A 529 12.01 -11.00 -40.63
C LYS A 529 10.73 -10.41 -41.24
N GLY A 530 10.58 -9.08 -41.16
CA GLY A 530 9.40 -8.35 -41.68
C GLY A 530 8.26 -8.18 -40.69
N ILE A 531 8.36 -8.82 -39.50
CA ILE A 531 7.39 -8.70 -38.42
C ILE A 531 7.89 -7.73 -37.38
N VAL A 532 6.97 -6.94 -36.80
CA VAL A 532 7.21 -6.03 -35.67
C VAL A 532 6.45 -6.55 -34.45
N VAL A 533 7.14 -6.73 -33.35
CA VAL A 533 6.57 -7.10 -32.05
C VAL A 533 6.53 -5.86 -31.17
N GLY A 534 5.40 -5.55 -30.57
CA GLY A 534 5.23 -4.52 -29.56
C GLY A 534 5.45 -5.11 -28.18
N SER A 535 6.25 -4.45 -27.36
CA SER A 535 6.47 -4.76 -25.95
C SER A 535 5.82 -3.66 -25.09
N SER A 536 4.82 -4.04 -24.30
CA SER A 536 4.18 -3.19 -23.31
C SER A 536 4.49 -3.77 -21.95
N ASP A 537 5.45 -3.16 -21.21
CA ASP A 537 6.07 -3.76 -20.03
C ASP A 537 6.79 -2.69 -19.17
N SER A 538 7.72 -3.07 -18.30
CA SER A 538 8.54 -2.17 -17.45
C SER A 538 9.56 -1.30 -18.20
N GLY A 539 9.63 -1.40 -19.50
CA GLY A 539 10.64 -0.80 -20.35
C GLY A 539 11.48 -1.83 -21.09
N VAL A 540 12.47 -1.36 -21.83
CA VAL A 540 13.44 -2.23 -22.55
C VAL A 540 14.80 -1.52 -22.56
N ASP A 541 15.87 -2.22 -22.17
CA ASP A 541 17.23 -1.74 -22.41
C ASP A 541 17.57 -1.79 -23.91
N GLY A 542 17.26 -0.68 -24.62
CA GLY A 542 17.49 -0.58 -26.05
C GLY A 542 18.95 -0.62 -26.46
N SER A 543 19.88 -0.52 -25.51
CA SER A 543 21.33 -0.63 -25.74
C SER A 543 21.85 -2.06 -25.62
N HIS A 544 21.03 -2.99 -25.09
CA HIS A 544 21.43 -4.39 -24.89
C HIS A 544 21.84 -5.06 -26.19
N PRO A 545 22.99 -5.78 -26.26
CA PRO A 545 23.47 -6.43 -27.50
C PRO A 545 22.44 -7.33 -28.17
N ALA A 546 21.62 -8.05 -27.40
CA ALA A 546 20.59 -8.91 -27.93
C ALA A 546 19.42 -8.15 -28.57
N LEU A 547 19.22 -6.86 -28.30
CA LEU A 547 18.03 -6.09 -28.66
C LEU A 547 18.30 -4.86 -29.53
N ALA A 548 19.48 -4.26 -29.41
CA ALA A 548 19.81 -2.98 -30.05
C ALA A 548 19.64 -3.01 -31.57
N ALA A 549 20.04 -4.10 -32.22
CA ALA A 549 19.96 -4.26 -33.68
C ALA A 549 18.53 -4.44 -34.21
N ASN A 550 17.59 -4.85 -33.36
CA ASN A 550 16.19 -5.15 -33.71
C ASN A 550 15.24 -4.01 -33.33
N PHE A 551 15.70 -2.99 -32.62
CA PHE A 551 14.87 -1.81 -32.36
C PHE A 551 14.51 -1.15 -33.67
N ARG A 552 13.21 -0.95 -33.92
CA ARG A 552 12.75 -0.36 -35.17
C ARG A 552 13.24 1.07 -35.39
N GLY A 553 13.45 1.82 -34.30
CA GLY A 553 13.89 3.19 -34.36
C GLY A 553 12.82 4.16 -34.85
N GLY A 554 13.22 5.42 -35.08
CA GLY A 554 12.32 6.50 -35.42
C GLY A 554 11.72 7.18 -34.17
N ASP A 555 10.82 8.15 -34.42
CA ASP A 555 10.19 8.96 -33.39
C ASP A 555 8.86 8.34 -32.86
N ASP A 556 8.48 7.18 -33.40
CA ASP A 556 7.22 6.49 -33.13
C ASP A 556 7.42 5.03 -32.71
N SER A 557 8.53 4.72 -32.05
CA SER A 557 8.86 3.34 -31.63
C SER A 557 9.07 3.20 -30.13
N TRP A 558 8.94 4.29 -29.38
CA TRP A 558 9.09 4.30 -27.94
C TRP A 558 8.15 5.31 -27.31
N LEU A 559 7.45 4.88 -26.24
CA LEU A 559 6.63 5.73 -25.39
C LEU A 559 6.87 5.37 -23.93
N ASP A 560 7.06 6.37 -23.08
CA ASP A 560 7.22 6.20 -21.63
C ASP A 560 6.31 7.17 -20.88
N PRO A 561 5.07 6.78 -20.59
CA PRO A 561 4.13 7.61 -19.83
C PRO A 561 4.47 7.74 -18.34
N TRP A 562 5.44 6.95 -17.82
CA TRP A 562 5.87 7.02 -16.43
C TRP A 562 6.93 8.10 -16.19
N SER A 563 8.01 8.04 -16.96
CA SER A 563 9.22 8.85 -16.73
C SER A 563 9.53 9.78 -17.85
N ASP A 564 8.70 9.82 -18.91
CA ASP A 564 8.90 10.66 -20.11
C ASP A 564 10.26 10.46 -20.79
N SER A 565 10.84 9.25 -20.67
CA SER A 565 12.10 8.93 -21.33
C SER A 565 11.92 8.89 -22.86
N ARG A 566 12.89 9.46 -23.57
CA ARG A 566 12.86 9.56 -25.05
C ARG A 566 13.57 8.42 -25.75
N THR A 567 14.27 7.62 -25.02
CA THR A 567 15.03 6.46 -25.51
C THR A 567 14.67 5.24 -24.67
N PRO A 568 14.67 4.05 -25.29
CA PRO A 568 14.35 2.83 -24.56
C PRO A 568 15.28 2.61 -23.38
N ILE A 569 14.66 2.52 -22.21
CA ILE A 569 15.30 2.25 -20.92
C ILE A 569 14.42 1.31 -20.11
N ASP A 570 15.04 0.54 -19.24
CA ASP A 570 14.34 -0.36 -18.31
C ASP A 570 15.05 -0.34 -16.96
N HIS A 571 14.36 0.11 -15.93
CA HIS A 571 14.91 0.16 -14.58
C HIS A 571 14.71 -1.14 -13.80
N ASN A 572 13.71 -1.94 -14.19
CA ASN A 572 13.34 -3.18 -13.52
C ASN A 572 13.96 -4.43 -14.15
N GLY A 573 14.05 -4.47 -15.48
CA GLY A 573 14.59 -5.59 -16.23
C GLY A 573 13.56 -6.61 -16.74
N HIS A 574 12.32 -6.59 -16.23
CA HIS A 574 11.28 -7.51 -16.65
C HIS A 574 10.96 -7.37 -18.15
N GLY A 575 10.73 -6.14 -18.64
CA GLY A 575 10.42 -5.90 -20.04
C GLY A 575 11.61 -6.15 -20.98
N THR A 576 12.83 -5.91 -20.54
CA THR A 576 14.04 -6.31 -21.28
C THR A 576 14.08 -7.83 -21.47
N HIS A 577 13.79 -8.58 -20.41
CA HIS A 577 13.77 -10.04 -20.42
C HIS A 577 12.69 -10.58 -21.34
N THR A 578 11.46 -10.10 -21.24
CA THR A 578 10.33 -10.56 -22.04
C THR A 578 10.49 -10.19 -23.52
N THR A 579 10.96 -8.97 -23.84
CA THR A 579 11.21 -8.55 -25.21
C THR A 579 12.31 -9.37 -25.84
N ALA A 580 13.41 -9.62 -25.10
CA ALA A 580 14.51 -10.45 -25.59
C ALA A 580 14.08 -11.93 -25.78
N THR A 581 13.21 -12.45 -24.94
CA THR A 581 12.64 -13.80 -25.12
C THR A 581 11.81 -13.89 -26.41
N ALA A 582 11.10 -12.84 -26.80
CA ALA A 582 10.36 -12.82 -28.07
C ALA A 582 11.29 -12.66 -29.29
N VAL A 583 12.16 -11.63 -29.29
CA VAL A 583 12.85 -11.16 -30.50
C VAL A 583 14.36 -11.01 -30.34
N GLY A 584 14.92 -11.38 -29.19
CA GLY A 584 16.35 -11.19 -28.90
C GLY A 584 17.24 -12.03 -29.81
N ARG A 585 18.35 -11.46 -30.19
CA ARG A 585 19.48 -12.18 -30.81
C ARG A 585 20.24 -12.95 -29.72
N GLU A 586 21.42 -13.45 -30.04
CA GLU A 586 22.30 -14.11 -29.08
C GLU A 586 21.71 -15.36 -28.41
N GLN A 587 20.91 -16.11 -29.17
CA GLN A 587 20.36 -17.41 -28.75
C GLN A 587 19.36 -17.36 -27.58
N VAL A 588 18.74 -16.20 -27.32
CA VAL A 588 17.73 -16.02 -26.27
C VAL A 588 16.33 -15.78 -26.77
N GLY A 589 16.15 -15.23 -27.98
CA GLY A 589 14.85 -14.89 -28.57
C GLY A 589 14.36 -15.92 -29.58
N VAL A 590 13.03 -16.07 -29.64
CA VAL A 590 12.33 -16.99 -30.57
C VAL A 590 12.44 -16.51 -32.03
N ALA A 591 12.23 -15.21 -32.26
CA ALA A 591 12.19 -14.59 -33.60
C ALA A 591 13.31 -13.53 -33.76
N PRO A 592 14.59 -13.93 -33.89
CA PRO A 592 15.74 -13.05 -33.72
C PRO A 592 15.92 -11.96 -34.78
N ASP A 593 15.20 -12.00 -35.92
CA ASP A 593 15.21 -10.95 -36.94
C ASP A 593 13.87 -10.17 -37.02
N ALA A 594 12.93 -10.42 -36.11
CA ALA A 594 11.78 -9.55 -35.94
C ALA A 594 12.22 -8.23 -35.31
N GLN A 595 11.60 -7.13 -35.68
CA GLN A 595 11.81 -5.82 -35.07
C GLN A 595 10.94 -5.66 -33.82
N TRP A 596 11.31 -4.74 -32.91
CA TRP A 596 10.49 -4.41 -31.78
C TRP A 596 10.28 -2.89 -31.62
N ILE A 597 9.15 -2.53 -30.99
CA ILE A 597 8.82 -1.24 -30.44
C ILE A 597 8.41 -1.42 -28.98
N GLY A 598 8.52 -0.39 -28.16
CA GLY A 598 8.24 -0.51 -26.74
C GLY A 598 7.40 0.63 -26.18
N CYS A 599 6.68 0.31 -25.11
CA CYS A 599 5.97 1.27 -24.27
C CYS A 599 6.05 0.84 -22.81
N VAL A 600 6.32 1.81 -21.91
CA VAL A 600 6.44 1.57 -20.46
C VAL A 600 5.06 1.70 -19.83
N ASN A 601 4.39 0.59 -19.56
CA ASN A 601 3.12 0.59 -18.85
C ASN A 601 3.24 0.14 -17.40
N LEU A 602 4.38 -0.44 -17.00
CA LEU A 602 4.69 -0.87 -15.65
C LEU A 602 5.89 -0.12 -15.12
N GLU A 603 5.83 0.34 -13.90
CA GLU A 603 7.02 0.66 -13.15
C GLU A 603 6.98 -0.08 -11.82
N ARG A 604 8.05 -0.81 -11.51
CA ARG A 604 8.15 -1.60 -10.27
C ARG A 604 7.03 -2.61 -10.10
N ASN A 605 6.62 -3.23 -11.20
CA ASN A 605 5.52 -4.18 -11.26
C ASN A 605 4.15 -3.59 -10.84
N MET A 606 3.95 -2.31 -11.09
CA MET A 606 2.70 -1.59 -10.81
C MET A 606 2.28 -0.74 -11.99
N SER A 607 0.96 -0.57 -12.14
CA SER A 607 0.36 0.25 -13.18
C SER A 607 -1.00 0.84 -12.77
N SER A 608 -1.74 1.36 -13.75
CA SER A 608 -3.13 1.81 -13.60
C SER A 608 -3.87 1.64 -14.92
N PRO A 609 -5.21 1.69 -14.95
CA PRO A 609 -5.99 1.59 -16.18
C PRO A 609 -5.54 2.57 -17.28
N SER A 610 -5.23 3.82 -16.90
CA SER A 610 -4.78 4.83 -17.86
C SER A 610 -3.43 4.48 -18.49
N LEU A 611 -2.47 4.03 -17.72
CA LEU A 611 -1.12 3.71 -18.20
C LEU A 611 -1.10 2.47 -19.10
N TYR A 612 -1.92 1.46 -18.77
CA TYR A 612 -2.13 0.32 -19.68
C TYR A 612 -2.70 0.80 -21.02
N LEU A 613 -3.70 1.68 -20.99
CA LEU A 613 -4.35 2.18 -22.18
C LEU A 613 -3.50 3.17 -22.97
N ASP A 614 -2.65 3.99 -22.33
CA ASP A 614 -1.66 4.82 -23.04
C ASP A 614 -0.79 3.97 -23.94
N CYS A 615 -0.25 2.86 -23.41
CA CYS A 615 0.54 1.92 -24.20
C CYS A 615 -0.28 1.18 -25.24
N MET A 616 -1.49 0.72 -24.93
CA MET A 616 -2.33 0.02 -25.90
C MET A 616 -2.77 0.95 -27.04
N GLN A 617 -3.05 2.24 -26.78
CA GLN A 617 -3.34 3.25 -27.81
C GLN A 617 -2.12 3.50 -28.68
N PHE A 618 -0.94 3.68 -28.07
CA PHE A 618 0.32 3.81 -28.80
C PHE A 618 0.56 2.60 -29.71
N MET A 619 0.28 1.39 -29.26
CA MET A 619 0.45 0.18 -30.07
C MET A 619 -0.54 0.10 -31.23
N LEU A 620 -1.78 0.63 -31.09
CA LEU A 620 -2.71 0.69 -32.23
C LEU A 620 -2.29 1.70 -33.30
N ALA A 621 -1.84 2.88 -32.87
CA ALA A 621 -1.46 3.97 -33.75
C ALA A 621 -0.27 4.75 -33.18
N PRO A 622 0.97 4.24 -33.36
CA PRO A 622 2.17 4.88 -32.83
C PRO A 622 2.29 6.35 -33.25
N TYR A 623 2.75 7.20 -32.36
CA TYR A 623 2.93 8.64 -32.59
C TYR A 623 4.26 9.13 -32.04
N ALA A 624 4.70 10.30 -32.48
CA ALA A 624 5.93 10.90 -32.01
C ALA A 624 5.80 11.34 -30.56
N HIS A 625 6.92 11.37 -29.85
CA HIS A 625 6.97 11.85 -28.46
C HIS A 625 6.34 13.25 -28.33
N GLY A 626 5.41 13.41 -27.40
CA GLY A 626 4.63 14.64 -27.21
C GLY A 626 3.53 14.87 -28.25
N GLY A 627 3.32 13.94 -29.16
CA GLY A 627 2.21 13.99 -30.12
C GLY A 627 0.85 13.70 -29.48
N ASN A 628 -0.20 14.15 -30.13
CA ASN A 628 -1.56 13.89 -29.71
C ASN A 628 -2.07 12.54 -30.29
N PRO A 629 -2.42 11.54 -29.47
CA PRO A 629 -2.86 10.24 -29.95
C PRO A 629 -4.12 10.28 -30.85
N PHE A 630 -4.96 11.32 -30.74
CA PHE A 630 -6.14 11.50 -31.58
C PHE A 630 -5.86 12.02 -32.98
N THR A 631 -4.77 12.78 -33.18
CA THR A 631 -4.47 13.45 -34.46
C THR A 631 -3.16 13.00 -35.11
N ASP A 632 -2.19 12.57 -34.34
CA ASP A 632 -0.84 12.28 -34.81
C ASP A 632 -0.54 10.79 -34.90
N GLY A 633 -1.55 9.96 -34.60
CA GLY A 633 -1.45 8.51 -34.70
C GLY A 633 -1.12 8.02 -36.12
N ARG A 634 -0.21 7.05 -36.21
CA ARG A 634 0.30 6.44 -37.45
C ARG A 634 -0.09 4.97 -37.53
N PRO A 635 -1.36 4.60 -37.80
CA PRO A 635 -1.85 3.22 -37.74
C PRO A 635 -1.08 2.25 -38.67
N ALA A 636 -0.55 2.69 -39.78
CA ALA A 636 0.32 1.86 -40.64
C ALA A 636 1.65 1.46 -39.96
N ARG A 637 2.00 2.11 -38.85
CA ARG A 637 3.20 1.81 -38.08
C ARG A 637 2.93 0.91 -36.87
N ALA A 638 1.68 0.48 -36.66
CA ALA A 638 1.32 -0.44 -35.60
C ALA A 638 2.11 -1.76 -35.69
N PRO A 639 2.52 -2.37 -34.57
CA PRO A 639 3.14 -3.69 -34.55
C PRO A 639 2.15 -4.76 -35.03
N HIS A 640 2.67 -5.92 -35.32
CA HIS A 640 1.84 -7.05 -35.75
C HIS A 640 1.38 -7.90 -34.56
N VAL A 641 2.25 -8.07 -33.59
CA VAL A 641 2.05 -8.87 -32.38
C VAL A 641 2.34 -8.01 -31.18
N LEU A 642 1.55 -8.10 -30.13
CA LEU A 642 1.79 -7.48 -28.83
C LEU A 642 2.10 -8.53 -27.79
N ASN A 643 3.20 -8.35 -27.08
CA ASN A 643 3.54 -9.09 -25.89
C ASN A 643 3.10 -8.30 -24.65
N ASN A 644 2.24 -8.90 -23.83
CA ASN A 644 1.68 -8.31 -22.63
C ASN A 644 1.89 -9.28 -21.46
N SER A 645 3.02 -9.13 -20.80
CA SER A 645 3.44 -10.01 -19.72
C SER A 645 3.03 -9.46 -18.35
N TRP A 646 1.77 -9.00 -18.25
CA TRP A 646 1.21 -8.35 -17.07
C TRP A 646 -0.29 -8.65 -16.92
N GLY A 647 -0.83 -8.37 -15.74
CA GLY A 647 -2.26 -8.35 -15.44
C GLY A 647 -2.62 -7.06 -14.72
N CYS A 648 -3.88 -6.62 -14.85
CA CYS A 648 -4.40 -5.47 -14.14
C CYS A 648 -5.37 -5.91 -13.03
N PRO A 649 -4.88 -6.07 -11.78
CA PRO A 649 -5.72 -6.48 -10.68
C PRO A 649 -6.62 -5.33 -10.18
N PRO A 650 -7.66 -5.62 -9.39
CA PRO A 650 -8.50 -4.60 -8.76
C PRO A 650 -7.72 -3.59 -7.91
N LEU A 651 -6.59 -3.99 -7.33
CA LEU A 651 -5.70 -3.11 -6.56
C LEU A 651 -5.18 -1.95 -7.41
N GLU A 652 -4.91 -2.17 -8.68
CA GLU A 652 -4.48 -1.13 -9.64
C GLU A 652 -5.66 -0.32 -10.22
N GLY A 653 -6.88 -0.60 -9.80
CA GLY A 653 -8.09 0.09 -10.24
C GLY A 653 -8.83 -0.57 -11.40
N CYS A 654 -8.39 -1.73 -11.90
CA CYS A 654 -9.10 -2.45 -12.95
C CYS A 654 -10.28 -3.25 -12.41
N ASP A 655 -11.40 -3.16 -13.12
CA ASP A 655 -12.42 -4.21 -13.06
C ASP A 655 -12.17 -5.27 -14.15
N SER A 656 -12.93 -6.36 -14.10
CA SER A 656 -12.76 -7.49 -15.00
C SER A 656 -13.02 -7.19 -16.50
N THR A 657 -13.50 -6.00 -16.85
CA THR A 657 -13.95 -5.66 -18.21
C THR A 657 -13.35 -4.37 -18.79
N VAL A 658 -12.59 -3.63 -17.99
CA VAL A 658 -12.09 -2.30 -18.42
C VAL A 658 -11.22 -2.35 -19.67
N LEU A 659 -10.42 -3.41 -19.85
CA LEU A 659 -9.53 -3.57 -21.01
C LEU A 659 -10.18 -4.30 -22.19
N GLN A 660 -11.36 -4.90 -22.01
CA GLN A 660 -12.01 -5.69 -23.06
C GLN A 660 -12.33 -4.91 -24.35
N PRO A 661 -12.78 -3.65 -24.33
CA PRO A 661 -12.93 -2.88 -25.57
C PRO A 661 -11.60 -2.67 -26.30
N ALA A 662 -10.50 -2.46 -25.56
CA ALA A 662 -9.17 -2.27 -26.13
C ALA A 662 -8.63 -3.54 -26.78
N THR A 663 -8.70 -4.69 -26.11
CA THR A 663 -8.27 -5.97 -26.68
C THR A 663 -9.11 -6.36 -27.90
N SER A 664 -10.42 -6.08 -27.86
CA SER A 664 -11.32 -6.28 -29.01
C SER A 664 -10.97 -5.39 -30.19
N ALA A 665 -10.62 -4.12 -29.95
CA ALA A 665 -10.22 -3.19 -31.00
C ALA A 665 -8.88 -3.58 -31.63
N LEU A 666 -7.89 -3.99 -30.85
CA LEU A 666 -6.61 -4.50 -31.34
C LEU A 666 -6.79 -5.76 -32.19
N ALA A 667 -7.65 -6.68 -31.76
CA ALA A 667 -8.01 -7.86 -32.53
C ALA A 667 -8.74 -7.49 -33.83
N ALA A 668 -9.68 -6.54 -33.82
CA ALA A 668 -10.33 -6.01 -35.01
C ALA A 668 -9.32 -5.38 -35.97
N ALA A 669 -8.28 -4.74 -35.47
CA ALA A 669 -7.16 -4.23 -36.28
C ALA A 669 -6.24 -5.35 -36.82
N GLY A 670 -6.41 -6.60 -36.41
CA GLY A 670 -5.56 -7.72 -36.80
C GLY A 670 -4.24 -7.78 -36.11
N ILE A 671 -4.14 -7.18 -34.92
CA ILE A 671 -2.97 -7.22 -34.06
C ILE A 671 -3.16 -8.39 -33.08
N ALA A 672 -2.21 -9.33 -33.04
CA ALA A 672 -2.26 -10.45 -32.09
C ALA A 672 -1.88 -9.98 -30.70
N PHE A 673 -2.82 -9.99 -29.78
CA PHE A 673 -2.62 -9.61 -28.38
C PHE A 673 -2.35 -10.87 -27.55
N VAL A 674 -1.10 -11.07 -27.12
CA VAL A 674 -0.68 -12.23 -26.32
C VAL A 674 -0.53 -11.81 -24.86
N ALA A 675 -1.20 -12.50 -23.94
CA ALA A 675 -1.28 -12.14 -22.53
C ALA A 675 -0.82 -13.26 -21.60
N ALA A 676 -0.17 -12.91 -20.49
CA ALA A 676 0.20 -13.84 -19.44
C ALA A 676 -1.02 -14.30 -18.64
N ALA A 677 -1.13 -15.60 -18.33
CA ALA A 677 -2.26 -16.14 -17.56
C ALA A 677 -2.31 -15.71 -16.09
N GLY A 678 -1.19 -15.19 -15.56
CA GLY A 678 -1.03 -14.85 -14.14
C GLY A 678 -0.24 -15.91 -13.36
N ASN A 679 0.23 -15.52 -12.17
CA ASN A 679 1.13 -16.31 -11.33
C ASN A 679 0.53 -16.64 -9.95
N THR A 680 -0.79 -16.73 -9.87
CA THR A 680 -1.55 -16.98 -8.63
C THR A 680 -2.06 -18.42 -8.52
N GLY A 681 -1.54 -19.35 -9.37
CA GLY A 681 -1.82 -20.78 -9.26
C GLY A 681 -1.37 -21.38 -7.92
N PRO A 682 -1.69 -22.63 -7.63
CA PRO A 682 -2.32 -23.64 -8.50
C PRO A 682 -3.86 -23.75 -8.37
N ASP A 683 -4.51 -22.83 -7.67
CA ASP A 683 -5.94 -22.90 -7.40
C ASP A 683 -6.80 -22.74 -8.65
N CYS A 684 -7.94 -23.45 -8.70
CA CYS A 684 -8.90 -23.31 -9.77
C CYS A 684 -9.53 -21.92 -9.78
N GLY A 685 -9.63 -21.32 -10.97
CA GLY A 685 -10.20 -19.98 -11.12
C GLY A 685 -9.23 -18.86 -10.76
N SER A 686 -7.95 -19.16 -10.51
CA SER A 686 -6.92 -18.16 -10.27
C SER A 686 -6.54 -17.34 -11.52
N LEU A 687 -7.03 -17.74 -12.72
CA LEU A 687 -6.98 -16.92 -13.92
C LEU A 687 -8.20 -15.98 -13.89
N ASP A 688 -8.11 -14.85 -13.25
CA ASP A 688 -9.22 -13.96 -12.89
C ASP A 688 -9.00 -12.48 -13.25
N THR A 689 -7.80 -12.10 -13.67
CA THR A 689 -7.43 -10.73 -13.97
C THR A 689 -7.38 -10.42 -15.47
N PRO A 690 -7.88 -9.23 -15.94
CA PRO A 690 -7.65 -8.78 -17.31
C PRO A 690 -6.17 -8.41 -17.52
N PRO A 691 -5.63 -8.49 -18.75
CA PRO A 691 -6.31 -8.88 -19.99
C PRO A 691 -6.37 -10.40 -20.23
N ALA A 692 -5.88 -11.23 -19.30
CA ALA A 692 -5.84 -12.69 -19.47
C ALA A 692 -7.25 -13.30 -19.59
N THR A 693 -8.25 -12.69 -18.97
CA THR A 693 -9.66 -13.11 -19.02
C THR A 693 -10.38 -12.67 -20.29
N ASP A 694 -9.81 -11.73 -21.05
CA ASP A 694 -10.47 -11.16 -22.23
C ASP A 694 -10.57 -12.18 -23.37
N PRO A 695 -11.74 -12.32 -24.01
CA PRO A 695 -11.91 -13.28 -25.11
C PRO A 695 -10.99 -13.05 -26.32
N ALA A 696 -10.63 -11.80 -26.59
CA ALA A 696 -9.79 -11.41 -27.71
C ALA A 696 -8.29 -11.61 -27.47
N ALA A 697 -7.86 -11.75 -26.20
CA ALA A 697 -6.47 -12.03 -25.85
C ALA A 697 -6.13 -13.52 -26.11
N ILE A 698 -4.88 -13.79 -26.46
CA ILE A 698 -4.30 -15.14 -26.52
C ILE A 698 -3.57 -15.37 -25.20
N THR A 699 -4.17 -16.09 -24.28
CA THR A 699 -3.72 -16.23 -22.89
C THR A 699 -2.82 -17.44 -22.70
N ILE A 700 -1.65 -17.25 -22.09
CA ILE A 700 -0.57 -18.21 -22.07
C ILE A 700 -0.25 -18.68 -20.65
N ALA A 701 -0.34 -19.99 -20.44
CA ALA A 701 0.13 -20.70 -19.22
C ALA A 701 1.63 -21.01 -19.30
N ALA A 702 2.25 -21.31 -18.15
CA ALA A 702 3.66 -21.60 -18.05
C ALA A 702 3.97 -23.10 -17.82
N VAL A 703 4.97 -23.62 -18.55
CA VAL A 703 5.54 -24.96 -18.33
C VAL A 703 7.03 -24.88 -17.99
N ASP A 704 7.51 -25.91 -17.27
CA ASP A 704 8.91 -26.14 -16.99
C ASP A 704 9.64 -26.87 -18.14
N GLN A 705 10.95 -27.09 -18.00
CA GLN A 705 11.75 -27.80 -18.99
C GLN A 705 11.35 -29.28 -19.19
N THR A 706 10.59 -29.87 -18.26
CA THR A 706 10.04 -31.24 -18.35
C THR A 706 8.66 -31.24 -19.00
N ARG A 707 8.20 -30.09 -19.51
CA ARG A 707 6.86 -29.85 -20.11
C ARG A 707 5.71 -29.94 -19.11
N ARG A 708 5.98 -29.85 -17.81
CA ARG A 708 4.97 -29.85 -16.76
C ARG A 708 4.47 -28.42 -16.52
N ILE A 709 3.17 -28.28 -16.32
CA ILE A 709 2.59 -27.02 -15.88
C ILE A 709 3.16 -26.63 -14.53
N THR A 710 3.69 -25.42 -14.42
CA THR A 710 4.29 -24.89 -13.19
C THR A 710 3.22 -24.67 -12.12
N SER A 711 3.63 -24.72 -10.85
CA SER A 711 2.70 -24.54 -9.72
C SER A 711 2.11 -23.12 -9.66
N PHE A 712 2.90 -22.11 -10.02
CA PHE A 712 2.47 -20.72 -10.00
C PHE A 712 1.53 -20.35 -11.16
N SER A 713 1.57 -21.05 -12.31
CA SER A 713 0.72 -20.69 -13.45
C SER A 713 -0.75 -20.70 -13.07
N SER A 714 -1.46 -19.58 -13.26
CA SER A 714 -2.89 -19.47 -12.97
C SER A 714 -3.71 -20.48 -13.77
N ARG A 715 -4.79 -20.98 -13.16
CA ARG A 715 -5.70 -21.98 -13.72
C ARG A 715 -7.00 -21.33 -14.11
N GLY A 716 -7.50 -21.66 -15.29
CA GLY A 716 -8.84 -21.26 -15.70
C GLY A 716 -9.94 -21.92 -14.86
N PRO A 717 -11.12 -21.29 -14.79
CA PRO A 717 -12.34 -22.02 -14.50
C PRO A 717 -12.57 -23.05 -15.63
N ALA A 718 -13.57 -23.90 -15.54
CA ALA A 718 -13.94 -24.88 -16.60
C ALA A 718 -14.34 -24.21 -17.94
N GLY A 719 -13.56 -23.23 -18.41
CA GLY A 719 -13.79 -22.38 -19.57
C GLY A 719 -12.64 -22.42 -20.59
N PRO A 720 -12.67 -21.58 -21.64
CA PRO A 720 -11.72 -21.66 -22.75
C PRO A 720 -10.32 -21.09 -22.46
N LYS A 721 -10.04 -20.63 -21.26
CA LYS A 721 -8.75 -20.04 -20.88
C LYS A 721 -7.98 -20.93 -19.88
N PRO A 722 -6.62 -20.98 -19.95
CA PRO A 722 -5.74 -20.34 -20.95
C PRO A 722 -5.94 -20.93 -22.37
N ASP A 723 -5.41 -20.27 -23.41
CA ASP A 723 -5.50 -20.75 -24.80
C ASP A 723 -4.40 -21.77 -25.13
N LEU A 724 -3.18 -21.48 -24.70
CA LEU A 724 -1.96 -22.24 -24.97
C LEU A 724 -1.02 -22.19 -23.75
N ALA A 725 0.05 -22.96 -23.83
CA ALA A 725 1.15 -22.91 -22.87
C ALA A 725 2.49 -22.65 -23.58
N GLY A 726 3.44 -22.10 -22.84
CA GLY A 726 4.83 -21.88 -23.28
C GLY A 726 5.83 -22.10 -22.15
N PRO A 727 7.13 -22.18 -22.48
CA PRO A 727 8.19 -22.25 -21.48
C PRO A 727 8.18 -21.04 -20.55
N GLY A 728 8.07 -21.25 -19.23
CA GLY A 728 7.92 -20.16 -18.28
C GLY A 728 8.67 -20.32 -16.94
N GLU A 729 9.48 -21.37 -16.76
CA GLU A 729 10.26 -21.57 -15.55
C GLU A 729 11.77 -21.61 -15.86
N ALA A 730 12.56 -20.84 -15.12
CA ALA A 730 14.00 -20.73 -15.30
C ALA A 730 14.38 -20.44 -16.77
N VAL A 731 13.74 -19.44 -17.37
CA VAL A 731 14.00 -18.98 -18.73
C VAL A 731 15.14 -17.98 -18.71
N LEU A 732 16.25 -18.31 -19.34
CA LEU A 732 17.42 -17.42 -19.48
C LEU A 732 17.16 -16.42 -20.61
N SER A 733 17.20 -15.12 -20.30
CA SER A 733 17.08 -14.04 -21.26
C SER A 733 17.87 -12.79 -20.85
N ALA A 734 17.82 -11.74 -21.66
CA ALA A 734 18.55 -10.48 -21.43
C ALA A 734 18.04 -9.71 -20.22
N MET A 735 18.97 -9.07 -19.51
CA MET A 735 18.72 -8.11 -18.44
C MET A 735 19.44 -6.80 -18.73
N PRO A 736 19.00 -5.66 -18.16
CA PRO A 736 19.66 -4.39 -18.41
C PRO A 736 21.16 -4.38 -18.12
N GLY A 737 21.88 -3.53 -18.85
CA GLY A 737 23.33 -3.39 -18.71
C GLY A 737 24.13 -4.51 -19.38
N GLY A 738 23.59 -5.17 -20.39
CA GLY A 738 24.27 -6.21 -21.17
C GLY A 738 24.46 -7.52 -20.42
N THR A 739 23.59 -7.80 -19.46
CA THR A 739 23.62 -9.00 -18.61
C THR A 739 22.44 -9.94 -18.93
N TYR A 740 22.41 -11.11 -18.29
CA TYR A 740 21.39 -12.13 -18.45
C TYR A 740 20.99 -12.72 -17.12
N ALA A 741 19.72 -13.15 -17.02
CA ALA A 741 19.23 -13.88 -15.85
C ALA A 741 18.18 -14.92 -16.25
N GLU A 742 18.00 -15.91 -15.38
CA GLU A 742 16.85 -16.81 -15.43
C GLU A 742 15.71 -16.22 -14.62
N LEU A 743 14.54 -16.04 -15.27
CA LEU A 743 13.31 -15.64 -14.60
C LEU A 743 12.24 -16.72 -14.77
N SER A 744 11.26 -16.71 -13.88
CA SER A 744 10.13 -17.63 -13.90
C SER A 744 8.81 -16.86 -13.78
N GLY A 745 7.82 -17.22 -14.58
CA GLY A 745 6.50 -16.62 -14.62
C GLY A 745 5.77 -16.95 -15.93
N THR A 746 4.47 -16.79 -15.94
CA THR A 746 3.70 -16.77 -17.19
C THR A 746 4.13 -15.60 -18.09
N SER A 747 4.73 -14.58 -17.49
CA SER A 747 5.40 -13.48 -18.17
C SER A 747 6.54 -13.94 -19.09
N MET A 748 7.22 -15.04 -18.77
CA MET A 748 8.26 -15.62 -19.63
C MET A 748 7.68 -16.56 -20.68
N ALA A 749 6.54 -17.17 -20.41
CA ALA A 749 5.85 -18.03 -21.40
C ALA A 749 5.21 -17.23 -22.56
N THR A 750 4.64 -16.09 -22.23
CA THR A 750 3.93 -15.19 -23.18
C THR A 750 4.81 -14.78 -24.37
N PRO A 751 6.03 -14.26 -24.18
CA PRO A 751 6.87 -13.84 -25.31
C PRO A 751 7.33 -14.99 -26.22
N HIS A 752 7.37 -16.23 -25.72
CA HIS A 752 7.60 -17.38 -26.62
C HIS A 752 6.51 -17.50 -27.65
N VAL A 753 5.23 -17.34 -27.24
CA VAL A 753 4.10 -17.41 -28.18
C VAL A 753 4.07 -16.20 -29.10
N ALA A 754 4.39 -15.00 -28.59
CA ALA A 754 4.52 -13.81 -29.42
C ALA A 754 5.59 -13.99 -30.53
N GLY A 755 6.75 -14.56 -30.15
CA GLY A 755 7.80 -14.90 -31.08
C GLY A 755 7.41 -16.01 -32.06
N VAL A 756 6.66 -17.03 -31.62
CA VAL A 756 6.15 -18.09 -32.50
C VAL A 756 5.17 -17.54 -33.56
N ILE A 757 4.28 -16.62 -33.17
CA ILE A 757 3.40 -15.93 -34.13
C ILE A 757 4.25 -15.11 -35.12
N ALA A 758 5.29 -14.43 -34.66
CA ALA A 758 6.20 -13.68 -35.51
C ALA A 758 6.93 -14.61 -36.54
N LEU A 759 7.39 -15.80 -36.10
CA LEU A 759 7.96 -16.79 -37.02
C LEU A 759 6.93 -17.30 -38.03
N LEU A 760 5.73 -17.66 -37.58
CA LEU A 760 4.64 -18.15 -38.44
C LEU A 760 4.28 -17.11 -39.48
N TRP A 761 4.09 -15.86 -39.10
CA TRP A 761 3.73 -14.78 -40.02
C TRP A 761 4.87 -14.32 -40.92
N SER A 762 6.13 -14.51 -40.48
CA SER A 762 7.29 -14.32 -41.36
C SER A 762 7.39 -15.38 -42.45
N ALA A 763 7.01 -16.62 -42.09
CA ALA A 763 6.96 -17.74 -43.07
C ALA A 763 5.76 -17.67 -44.00
N GLN A 764 4.63 -17.17 -43.53
CA GLN A 764 3.34 -17.10 -44.22
C GLN A 764 2.75 -15.67 -44.10
N PRO A 765 3.27 -14.73 -44.88
CA PRO A 765 2.87 -13.31 -44.77
C PRO A 765 1.37 -13.03 -44.98
N GLU A 766 0.66 -13.91 -45.68
CA GLU A 766 -0.79 -13.83 -45.89
C GLU A 766 -1.61 -14.06 -44.61
N LEU A 767 -1.04 -14.73 -43.60
CA LEU A 767 -1.69 -14.95 -42.32
C LEU A 767 -1.63 -13.73 -41.37
N VAL A 768 -0.85 -12.72 -41.73
CA VAL A 768 -0.76 -11.52 -40.90
C VAL A 768 -2.12 -10.88 -40.69
N GLY A 769 -2.58 -10.80 -39.45
CA GLY A 769 -3.90 -10.28 -39.13
C GLY A 769 -5.04 -11.28 -39.19
N ASP A 770 -4.85 -12.50 -39.73
CA ASP A 770 -5.82 -13.60 -39.59
C ASP A 770 -5.65 -14.29 -38.24
N LEU A 771 -6.21 -13.68 -37.21
CA LEU A 771 -6.08 -14.16 -35.83
C LEU A 771 -6.80 -15.49 -35.64
N ALA A 772 -7.94 -15.68 -36.28
CA ALA A 772 -8.71 -16.91 -36.14
C ALA A 772 -7.93 -18.10 -36.70
N ARG A 773 -7.38 -17.96 -37.93
CA ARG A 773 -6.58 -19.01 -38.56
C ARG A 773 -5.27 -19.23 -37.82
N THR A 774 -4.63 -18.17 -37.37
CA THR A 774 -3.41 -18.26 -36.56
C THR A 774 -3.64 -19.05 -35.27
N GLN A 775 -4.65 -18.68 -34.47
CA GLN A 775 -4.99 -19.42 -33.26
C GLN A 775 -5.37 -20.87 -33.52
N GLN A 776 -6.12 -21.14 -34.60
CA GLN A 776 -6.45 -22.51 -34.99
C GLN A 776 -5.19 -23.33 -35.28
N LEU A 777 -4.26 -22.81 -36.09
CA LEU A 777 -2.99 -23.47 -36.39
C LEU A 777 -2.17 -23.77 -35.13
N LEU A 778 -2.05 -22.76 -34.24
CA LEU A 778 -1.31 -22.94 -33.01
C LEU A 778 -1.93 -23.99 -32.09
N ARG A 779 -3.25 -24.05 -32.00
CA ARG A 779 -3.97 -25.06 -31.20
C ARG A 779 -3.86 -26.46 -31.82
N ASP A 780 -4.04 -26.60 -33.13
CA ASP A 780 -3.99 -27.89 -33.83
C ASP A 780 -2.60 -28.52 -33.81
N THR A 781 -1.54 -27.72 -33.63
CA THR A 781 -0.16 -28.13 -33.62
C THR A 781 0.50 -28.08 -32.27
N ALA A 782 -0.26 -27.71 -31.23
CA ALA A 782 0.21 -27.70 -29.88
C ALA A 782 0.63 -29.09 -29.39
N GLN A 783 1.69 -29.14 -28.62
CA GLN A 783 2.21 -30.37 -28.04
C GLN A 783 1.62 -30.62 -26.64
N PRO A 784 1.36 -31.86 -26.23
CA PRO A 784 0.82 -32.17 -24.92
C PRO A 784 1.71 -31.62 -23.79
N ALA A 785 1.06 -31.03 -22.78
CA ALA A 785 1.68 -30.64 -21.52
C ALA A 785 1.47 -31.74 -20.47
N LEU A 786 2.41 -31.87 -19.54
CA LEU A 786 2.22 -32.72 -18.36
C LEU A 786 1.46 -31.89 -17.32
N LEU A 787 0.29 -32.36 -16.94
CA LEU A 787 -0.55 -31.64 -15.98
C LEU A 787 0.07 -31.64 -14.57
N ALA A 788 -0.06 -30.53 -13.87
CA ALA A 788 0.22 -30.47 -12.46
C ALA A 788 -0.93 -31.14 -11.67
N THR A 789 -0.61 -31.60 -10.46
CA THR A 789 -1.65 -32.02 -9.53
C THR A 789 -2.55 -30.81 -9.19
N ALA A 790 -3.83 -30.90 -9.48
CA ALA A 790 -4.79 -29.81 -9.29
C ALA A 790 -6.08 -30.33 -8.65
N ALA A 791 -6.87 -29.40 -8.14
CA ALA A 791 -8.21 -29.74 -7.67
C ALA A 791 -9.07 -30.32 -8.82
N PRO A 792 -10.02 -31.21 -8.54
CA PRO A 792 -10.81 -31.89 -9.58
C PRO A 792 -11.49 -30.94 -10.59
N ALA A 793 -11.86 -29.76 -10.17
CA ALA A 793 -12.54 -28.75 -11.02
C ALA A 793 -11.65 -28.20 -12.14
N CYS A 794 -10.33 -28.24 -12.03
CA CYS A 794 -9.39 -27.75 -13.04
C CYS A 794 -8.29 -28.78 -13.35
N ALA A 795 -8.58 -30.06 -13.21
CA ALA A 795 -7.66 -31.16 -13.51
C ALA A 795 -7.53 -31.48 -15.02
N THR A 796 -8.22 -30.74 -15.88
CA THR A 796 -8.17 -30.94 -17.35
C THR A 796 -7.02 -30.16 -17.97
N GLU A 797 -6.55 -30.63 -19.13
CA GLU A 797 -5.56 -29.92 -19.93
C GLU A 797 -6.04 -28.52 -20.34
N ALA A 798 -7.29 -28.39 -20.76
CA ALA A 798 -7.89 -27.13 -21.14
C ALA A 798 -7.86 -26.07 -20.03
N ALA A 799 -8.06 -26.46 -18.75
CA ALA A 799 -8.01 -25.53 -17.62
C ALA A 799 -6.58 -25.14 -17.19
N GLN A 800 -5.58 -25.98 -17.51
CA GLN A 800 -4.20 -25.77 -17.09
C GLN A 800 -3.27 -25.26 -18.22
N ALA A 801 -3.43 -25.79 -19.44
CA ALA A 801 -2.52 -25.58 -20.55
C ALA A 801 -3.23 -25.13 -21.84
N GLY A 802 -4.54 -24.97 -21.84
CA GLY A 802 -5.29 -24.73 -23.07
C GLY A 802 -5.19 -25.91 -24.03
N ALA A 803 -4.81 -25.64 -25.27
CA ALA A 803 -4.56 -26.69 -26.25
C ALA A 803 -3.20 -27.40 -26.10
N GLY A 804 -2.33 -26.90 -25.22
CA GLY A 804 -0.98 -27.45 -24.97
C GLY A 804 0.14 -26.46 -25.28
N ILE A 805 1.37 -26.99 -25.36
CA ILE A 805 2.60 -26.20 -25.57
C ILE A 805 2.73 -25.83 -27.05
N VAL A 806 2.90 -24.53 -27.32
CA VAL A 806 3.07 -24.01 -28.68
C VAL A 806 4.30 -24.62 -29.39
N ASN A 807 4.19 -24.90 -30.70
CA ASN A 807 5.27 -25.37 -31.56
C ASN A 807 5.29 -24.63 -32.88
N ALA A 808 6.32 -23.80 -33.08
CA ALA A 808 6.47 -22.99 -34.31
C ALA A 808 6.73 -23.84 -35.58
N ALA A 809 7.57 -24.87 -35.47
CA ALA A 809 7.94 -25.70 -36.62
C ALA A 809 6.71 -26.45 -37.19
N GLU A 810 5.92 -27.04 -36.28
CA GLU A 810 4.68 -27.75 -36.69
C GLU A 810 3.62 -26.77 -37.21
N ALA A 811 3.47 -25.60 -36.62
CA ALA A 811 2.52 -24.58 -37.08
C ALA A 811 2.86 -24.09 -38.50
N VAL A 812 4.14 -23.84 -38.79
CA VAL A 812 4.57 -23.46 -40.16
C VAL A 812 4.37 -24.60 -41.14
N VAL A 813 4.63 -25.84 -40.76
CA VAL A 813 4.35 -26.99 -41.65
C VAL A 813 2.85 -27.16 -41.91
N ALA A 814 2.02 -27.01 -40.90
CA ALA A 814 0.56 -27.11 -41.02
C ALA A 814 -0.04 -25.97 -41.86
N SER A 815 0.54 -24.78 -41.80
CA SER A 815 0.05 -23.61 -42.55
C SER A 815 0.28 -23.72 -44.06
N ALA A 816 1.26 -24.52 -44.49
CA ALA A 816 1.54 -24.76 -45.91
C ALA A 816 0.66 -25.84 -46.55
N ARG A 817 -0.16 -26.53 -45.74
CA ARG A 817 -1.13 -27.53 -46.21
C ARG A 817 -2.51 -26.90 -46.41
#